data_6d3a7d6f032523e67c5e610eaa152b31
#
_entry.id   6d3a7d6f032523e67c5e610eaa152b31
#
_cell.length_a   1.000
_cell.length_b   1.000
_cell.length_c   1.000
_cell.angle_alpha   90.00
_cell.angle_beta   90.00
_cell.angle_gamma   90.00
#
_symmetry.space_group_name_H-M   'P 1'
#
loop_
_entity.id
_entity.type
_entity.pdbx_description
1 polymer ?
#
loop_
_entity_poly.entity_id
_entity_poly.type
_entity_poly.pdbx_seq_one_letter_code
_entity_poly.pdbx_strand_id
1 'polypeptide(L)'
;MNGLLTVVDPAEKAQDLFVQASQTPLQKHYDEFYRLLAQLKEEFHSLGRFDDANAKLDEIVKLLSMKMLEKRFPDREPLLDLSYLRRLAKRNYGNERFVARALQDAFKESATNSIYVCKDGSSVFGDSPALNIRATEDDFAERLVIMLSKLPLEFSESVADKEAGLRVDPVNEAFGHFLQRNFANRVEDAQYMTPPEVVDAMAQLAVFDVLKEAGTRNGNGKSHRNLTLCDPTCGVGSFILGGLKRFEFHDGLKDCRVIGQDKVDRMVRLSKLNLMLFGRSADQIQHGNSILGMSSLDEFLGEVDLILTNPPFGAKIVVADALQHDSATRFPITSRLAEKGFCPKTIDSEFLLLDRCLGLLREGGKVLIIVPDSVVSSDRFAADFRQEALQVMDLHAVIDLPVETFAQAGTRTKTSIVYGIKRTTRVGKKAFVFMAAAKSLGFKVKERNGSTVKVAKGQNDLEKICDSYCHAGTGNGKSSKVAVANLINGKWTASFHAESSLAATDKILLPDSEYEFVPLEQIANFLSKERRFIKSDPTTKCISVLHVNPAGIIDLAEVEKYAPKFFGPQVHAGDVLLSKLNTHIPRVTVVPEVPWPLTCSTEFEILTPKDKSISPFILYLAVTHRFTQEQIVRLSSGTSSSHRRIKRPELLKVKVPIPKNGTRVFQEMTRSADSLKTALAEVYGGLSTLWSVRKRYAQQSAKSPNGSA
;
A
#
# COMPACT_ATOMS: atom_id res chain seq x y z
N MET A 1 -17.92 32.99 16.06
CA MET A 1 -18.06 31.77 16.87
C MET A 1 -17.11 30.74 16.28
N ASN A 2 -15.95 30.62 16.90
CA ASN A 2 -14.85 29.77 16.46
C ASN A 2 -15.07 28.34 16.95
N GLY A 3 -15.51 27.46 16.07
CA GLY A 3 -15.48 26.03 16.33
C GLY A 3 -14.08 25.47 16.08
N LEU A 4 -13.28 25.34 17.13
CA LEU A 4 -12.05 24.56 17.15
C LEU A 4 -12.42 23.11 16.84
N LEU A 5 -12.13 22.65 15.62
CA LEU A 5 -12.06 21.23 15.29
C LEU A 5 -10.85 20.64 16.01
N THR A 6 -11.07 20.07 17.16
CA THR A 6 -10.09 19.22 17.85
C THR A 6 -9.69 18.08 16.91
N VAL A 7 -8.42 18.09 16.54
CA VAL A 7 -7.77 16.98 15.82
C VAL A 7 -7.65 15.83 16.81
N VAL A 8 -8.54 14.87 16.73
CA VAL A 8 -8.46 13.63 17.52
C VAL A 8 -7.34 12.78 16.91
N ASP A 9 -6.25 12.66 17.62
CA ASP A 9 -5.11 11.81 17.32
C ASP A 9 -5.57 10.33 17.29
N PRO A 10 -5.14 9.48 16.35
CA PRO A 10 -5.43 8.03 16.36
C PRO A 10 -5.00 7.33 17.65
N ALA A 11 -4.03 7.90 18.40
CA ALA A 11 -3.72 7.49 19.76
C ALA A 11 -4.80 7.90 20.76
N GLU A 12 -5.58 8.97 20.52
CA GLU A 12 -6.75 9.29 21.32
C GLU A 12 -7.91 8.31 21.09
N LYS A 13 -8.05 7.70 19.90
CA LYS A 13 -9.05 6.65 19.69
C LYS A 13 -8.62 5.30 20.28
N ALA A 14 -7.34 5.00 20.29
CA ALA A 14 -6.81 3.89 21.11
C ALA A 14 -6.91 4.24 22.61
N GLN A 15 -6.70 5.51 23.00
CA GLN A 15 -7.02 6.01 24.32
C GLN A 15 -8.52 5.98 24.61
N ASP A 16 -9.42 6.24 23.65
CA ASP A 16 -10.87 6.20 23.86
C ASP A 16 -11.40 4.77 24.05
N LEU A 17 -10.82 3.78 23.40
CA LEU A 17 -11.08 2.35 23.71
C LEU A 17 -10.52 1.96 25.09
N PHE A 18 -9.41 2.58 25.53
CA PHE A 18 -8.86 2.41 26.87
C PHE A 18 -9.47 3.38 27.91
N VAL A 19 -9.95 4.57 27.53
CA VAL A 19 -10.57 5.57 28.42
C VAL A 19 -11.95 5.14 28.90
N GLN A 20 -12.69 4.30 28.18
CA GLN A 20 -13.90 3.68 28.76
C GLN A 20 -13.60 2.63 29.83
N ALA A 21 -12.34 2.18 29.94
CA ALA A 21 -11.83 1.34 31.01
C ALA A 21 -11.02 2.19 32.02
N SER A 22 -11.55 3.33 32.45
CA SER A 22 -10.89 4.22 33.39
C SER A 22 -10.43 3.47 34.66
N GLN A 23 -9.09 3.45 34.88
CA GLN A 23 -8.40 2.94 36.07
C GLN A 23 -8.01 1.44 36.06
N THR A 24 -7.90 0.78 34.91
CA THR A 24 -7.29 -0.57 34.88
C THR A 24 -5.78 -0.50 35.08
N PRO A 25 -5.16 -1.48 35.76
CA PRO A 25 -3.69 -1.57 35.90
C PRO A 25 -2.97 -1.49 34.54
N LEU A 26 -3.58 -1.98 33.47
CA LEU A 26 -3.08 -1.99 32.09
C LEU A 26 -2.85 -0.61 31.52
N GLN A 27 -3.80 0.31 31.67
CA GLN A 27 -3.66 1.69 31.19
C GLN A 27 -2.49 2.40 31.90
N LYS A 28 -2.33 2.14 33.19
CA LYS A 28 -1.19 2.66 33.96
C LYS A 28 0.14 2.20 33.40
N HIS A 29 0.28 0.91 33.10
CA HIS A 29 1.52 0.35 32.53
C HIS A 29 1.82 0.89 31.15
N TYR A 30 0.79 1.01 30.28
CA TYR A 30 0.92 1.64 28.97
C TYR A 30 1.45 3.07 29.09
N ASP A 31 0.77 3.91 29.90
CA ASP A 31 1.10 5.32 30.04
C ASP A 31 2.49 5.52 30.67
N GLU A 32 2.85 4.70 31.64
CA GLU A 32 4.17 4.74 32.29
C GLU A 32 5.28 4.35 31.31
N PHE A 33 5.13 3.27 30.59
CA PHE A 33 6.10 2.82 29.60
C PHE A 33 6.26 3.83 28.46
N TYR A 34 5.15 4.31 27.90
CA TYR A 34 5.17 5.31 26.83
C TYR A 34 5.84 6.62 27.29
N ARG A 35 5.54 7.08 28.52
CA ARG A 35 6.13 8.28 29.10
C ARG A 35 7.64 8.15 29.27
N LEU A 36 8.12 7.01 29.74
CA LEU A 36 9.55 6.76 29.89
C LEU A 36 10.26 6.72 28.56
N LEU A 37 9.68 6.11 27.51
CA LEU A 37 10.25 6.16 26.17
C LEU A 37 10.33 7.59 25.62
N ALA A 38 9.29 8.40 25.85
CA ALA A 38 9.29 9.80 25.45
C ALA A 38 10.36 10.61 26.21
N GLN A 39 10.53 10.36 27.50
CA GLN A 39 11.59 10.99 28.32
C GLN A 39 13.00 10.58 27.85
N LEU A 40 13.23 9.30 27.55
CA LEU A 40 14.51 8.84 26.96
C LEU A 40 14.81 9.56 25.65
N LYS A 41 13.82 9.73 24.80
CA LYS A 41 13.98 10.50 23.56
C LYS A 41 14.38 11.95 23.80
N GLU A 42 13.77 12.61 24.80
CA GLU A 42 14.11 13.99 25.17
C GLU A 42 15.51 14.10 25.78
N GLU A 43 15.96 13.13 26.56
CA GLU A 43 17.35 13.09 27.07
C GLU A 43 18.35 13.06 25.91
N PHE A 44 18.14 12.20 24.89
CA PHE A 44 18.98 12.20 23.70
C PHE A 44 18.87 13.51 22.89
N HIS A 45 17.70 14.13 22.89
CA HIS A 45 17.51 15.43 22.24
C HIS A 45 18.30 16.54 22.92
N SER A 46 18.33 16.55 24.24
CA SER A 46 19.03 17.56 25.06
C SER A 46 20.54 17.61 24.83
N LEU A 47 21.13 16.52 24.33
CA LEU A 47 22.57 16.50 23.99
C LEU A 47 22.92 17.36 22.77
N GLY A 48 21.93 17.83 21.99
CA GLY A 48 22.13 18.76 20.85
C GLY A 48 22.90 18.19 19.65
N ARG A 49 23.32 16.91 19.67
CA ARG A 49 24.07 16.27 18.58
C ARG A 49 23.33 15.19 17.82
N PHE A 50 22.15 14.87 18.27
CA PHE A 50 21.26 13.93 17.58
C PHE A 50 20.21 14.71 16.78
N ASP A 51 20.59 15.19 15.61
CA ASP A 51 19.65 15.93 14.74
C ASP A 51 18.61 15.01 14.12
N ASP A 52 18.93 13.71 14.01
CA ASP A 52 18.07 12.70 13.42
C ASP A 52 17.22 11.96 14.46
N ALA A 53 15.90 11.92 14.23
CA ALA A 53 14.96 11.15 15.06
C ALA A 53 15.30 9.64 15.05
N ASN A 54 15.78 9.12 13.92
CA ASN A 54 16.16 7.73 13.77
C ASN A 54 17.41 7.36 14.56
N ALA A 55 18.40 8.27 14.65
CA ALA A 55 19.58 8.07 15.45
C ALA A 55 19.23 7.97 16.95
N LYS A 56 18.31 8.83 17.44
CA LYS A 56 17.82 8.76 18.83
C LYS A 56 17.10 7.45 19.12
N LEU A 57 16.27 7.02 18.17
CA LEU A 57 15.52 5.77 18.31
C LEU A 57 16.43 4.55 18.29
N ASP A 58 17.47 4.54 17.45
CA ASP A 58 18.43 3.44 17.42
C ASP A 58 19.14 3.27 18.78
N GLU A 59 19.52 4.37 19.41
CA GLU A 59 20.10 4.35 20.77
C GLU A 59 19.12 3.84 21.81
N ILE A 60 17.87 4.28 21.78
CA ILE A 60 16.82 3.78 22.68
C ILE A 60 16.62 2.26 22.48
N VAL A 61 16.61 1.78 21.22
CA VAL A 61 16.48 0.36 20.91
C VAL A 61 17.65 -0.45 21.44
N LYS A 62 18.90 0.06 21.33
CA LYS A 62 20.09 -0.58 21.90
C LYS A 62 19.97 -0.73 23.41
N LEU A 63 19.57 0.34 24.11
CA LEU A 63 19.38 0.32 25.58
C LEU A 63 18.22 -0.61 25.99
N LEU A 64 17.10 -0.59 25.27
CA LEU A 64 16.00 -1.52 25.53
C LEU A 64 16.41 -2.98 25.30
N SER A 65 17.29 -3.23 24.31
CA SER A 65 17.82 -4.57 24.06
C SER A 65 18.64 -5.08 25.24
N MET A 66 19.47 -4.22 25.87
CA MET A 66 20.15 -4.58 27.12
C MET A 66 19.15 -4.93 28.25
N LYS A 67 18.10 -4.11 28.39
CA LYS A 67 17.06 -4.32 29.42
C LYS A 67 16.30 -5.62 29.21
N MET A 68 16.05 -6.00 27.95
CA MET A 68 15.41 -7.28 27.62
C MET A 68 16.28 -8.48 27.93
N LEU A 69 17.63 -8.37 27.83
CA LEU A 69 18.54 -9.41 28.27
C LEU A 69 18.49 -9.64 29.77
N GLU A 70 18.43 -8.57 30.58
CA GLU A 70 18.25 -8.69 32.04
C GLU A 70 17.01 -9.52 32.39
N LYS A 71 15.87 -9.21 31.72
CA LYS A 71 14.63 -9.94 31.93
C LYS A 71 14.74 -11.41 31.54
N ARG A 72 15.46 -11.72 30.45
CA ARG A 72 15.61 -13.10 29.96
C ARG A 72 16.57 -13.93 30.80
N PHE A 73 17.54 -13.30 31.45
CA PHE A 73 18.57 -13.96 32.28
C PHE A 73 18.58 -13.36 33.68
N PRO A 74 17.53 -13.56 34.50
CA PRO A 74 17.39 -12.91 35.80
C PRO A 74 18.46 -13.33 36.82
N ASP A 75 19.13 -14.45 36.60
CA ASP A 75 20.22 -14.94 37.44
C ASP A 75 21.56 -14.22 37.19
N ARG A 76 21.64 -13.35 36.19
CA ARG A 76 22.83 -12.53 35.90
C ARG A 76 22.73 -11.18 36.60
N GLU A 77 23.91 -10.59 36.90
CA GLU A 77 23.95 -9.22 37.40
C GLU A 77 23.27 -8.29 36.36
N PRO A 78 22.40 -7.35 36.81
CA PRO A 78 21.67 -6.45 35.92
C PRO A 78 22.63 -5.47 35.24
N LEU A 79 22.64 -5.46 33.91
CA LEU A 79 23.55 -4.64 33.09
C LEU A 79 23.27 -3.14 33.20
N LEU A 80 22.02 -2.77 33.51
CA LEU A 80 21.53 -1.39 33.62
C LEU A 80 21.25 -1.03 35.11
N ASP A 81 22.11 -1.51 36.00
CA ASP A 81 22.17 -1.13 37.42
C ASP A 81 23.33 -0.22 37.68
N LEU A 82 23.08 0.93 38.32
CA LEU A 82 24.13 1.93 38.57
C LEU A 82 25.26 1.40 39.47
N SER A 83 24.94 0.57 40.47
CA SER A 83 25.91 -0.02 41.39
C SER A 83 26.80 -1.03 40.63
N TYR A 84 26.24 -1.83 39.74
CA TYR A 84 26.97 -2.73 38.87
C TYR A 84 27.93 -1.94 37.96
N LEU A 85 27.45 -0.92 37.25
CA LEU A 85 28.24 -0.12 36.33
C LEU A 85 29.37 0.62 37.04
N ARG A 86 29.15 1.13 38.24
CA ARG A 86 30.23 1.74 39.06
C ARG A 86 31.27 0.72 39.48
N ARG A 87 30.89 -0.50 39.88
CA ARG A 87 31.88 -1.59 40.13
C ARG A 87 32.64 -1.95 38.86
N LEU A 88 31.99 -2.05 37.73
CA LEU A 88 32.59 -2.32 36.43
C LEU A 88 33.56 -1.20 36.03
N ALA A 89 33.17 0.06 36.17
CA ALA A 89 34.02 1.22 35.94
C ALA A 89 35.26 1.24 36.80
N LYS A 90 35.12 0.95 38.10
CA LYS A 90 36.25 0.84 39.04
C LYS A 90 37.20 -0.29 38.65
N ARG A 91 36.65 -1.44 38.27
CA ARG A 91 37.44 -2.62 37.86
C ARG A 91 38.21 -2.37 36.57
N ASN A 92 37.57 -1.81 35.53
CA ASN A 92 38.15 -1.69 34.21
C ASN A 92 39.02 -0.42 34.04
N TYR A 93 38.65 0.67 34.75
CA TYR A 93 39.21 2.01 34.54
C TYR A 93 39.79 2.66 35.82
N GLY A 94 39.72 1.97 36.94
CA GLY A 94 40.23 2.48 38.22
C GLY A 94 39.39 3.55 38.90
N ASN A 95 38.27 3.99 38.31
CA ASN A 95 37.41 5.04 38.83
C ASN A 95 35.93 4.69 38.63
N GLU A 96 35.19 4.64 39.72
CA GLU A 96 33.76 4.32 39.73
C GLU A 96 32.89 5.35 39.04
N ARG A 97 33.39 6.58 38.80
CA ARG A 97 32.65 7.66 38.12
C ARG A 97 32.63 7.49 36.60
N PHE A 98 33.45 6.60 36.00
CA PHE A 98 33.48 6.39 34.54
C PHE A 98 32.32 5.51 34.05
N VAL A 99 31.11 5.90 34.41
CA VAL A 99 29.85 5.16 34.12
C VAL A 99 29.57 5.09 32.63
N ALA A 100 29.86 6.15 31.86
CA ALA A 100 29.70 6.14 30.41
C ALA A 100 30.54 5.06 29.71
N ARG A 101 31.82 4.87 30.14
CA ARG A 101 32.67 3.82 29.63
C ARG A 101 32.18 2.42 30.04
N ALA A 102 31.79 2.26 31.30
CA ALA A 102 31.24 0.99 31.79
C ALA A 102 29.96 0.60 31.07
N LEU A 103 29.08 1.55 30.76
CA LEU A 103 27.86 1.33 29.99
C LEU A 103 28.19 0.91 28.53
N GLN A 104 29.21 1.48 27.93
CA GLN A 104 29.74 1.05 26.64
C GLN A 104 30.22 -0.40 26.65
N ASP A 105 30.97 -0.79 27.67
CA ASP A 105 31.46 -2.16 27.84
C ASP A 105 30.32 -3.16 28.05
N ALA A 106 29.36 -2.81 28.90
CA ALA A 106 28.15 -3.62 29.13
C ALA A 106 27.31 -3.79 27.88
N PHE A 107 27.20 -2.73 27.04
CA PHE A 107 26.53 -2.83 25.77
C PHE A 107 27.28 -3.75 24.79
N LYS A 108 28.59 -3.62 24.65
CA LYS A 108 29.43 -4.50 23.80
C LYS A 108 29.24 -5.96 24.18
N GLU A 109 29.29 -6.27 25.48
CA GLU A 109 29.04 -7.61 25.98
C GLU A 109 27.61 -8.10 25.62
N SER A 110 26.59 -7.24 25.78
CA SER A 110 25.22 -7.55 25.43
C SER A 110 25.07 -7.86 23.94
N ALA A 111 25.76 -7.11 23.08
CA ALA A 111 25.69 -7.24 21.63
C ALA A 111 26.28 -8.55 21.10
N THR A 112 27.12 -9.24 21.89
CA THR A 112 27.66 -10.57 21.56
C THR A 112 26.76 -11.72 21.98
N ASN A 113 25.63 -11.43 22.66
CA ASN A 113 24.69 -12.47 23.04
C ASN A 113 24.08 -13.15 21.82
N SER A 114 23.91 -14.47 21.84
CA SER A 114 23.38 -15.28 20.73
C SER A 114 22.03 -14.81 20.18
N ILE A 115 21.22 -14.12 21.01
CA ILE A 115 19.96 -13.53 20.58
C ILE A 115 20.17 -12.43 19.53
N TYR A 116 21.29 -11.70 19.62
CA TYR A 116 21.64 -10.57 18.75
C TYR A 116 22.66 -10.91 17.68
N VAL A 117 23.10 -12.16 17.63
CA VAL A 117 23.95 -12.69 16.57
C VAL A 117 23.10 -13.51 15.60
N CYS A 118 23.19 -13.21 14.32
CA CYS A 118 22.51 -13.94 13.26
C CYS A 118 23.24 -15.26 12.94
N LYS A 119 22.57 -16.16 12.20
CA LYS A 119 23.14 -17.48 11.82
C LYS A 119 24.42 -17.37 10.99
N ASP A 120 24.58 -16.31 10.23
CA ASP A 120 25.80 -16.00 9.47
C ASP A 120 26.95 -15.45 10.33
N GLY A 121 26.74 -15.31 11.65
CA GLY A 121 27.70 -14.77 12.59
C GLY A 121 27.70 -13.24 12.69
N SER A 122 26.91 -12.53 11.87
CA SER A 122 26.78 -11.07 11.94
C SER A 122 26.01 -10.62 13.19
N SER A 123 26.44 -9.53 13.82
CA SER A 123 25.66 -8.91 14.89
C SER A 123 24.60 -7.98 14.31
N VAL A 124 23.36 -8.04 14.85
CA VAL A 124 22.32 -7.07 14.51
C VAL A 124 22.67 -5.61 14.88
N PHE A 125 23.74 -5.41 15.63
CA PHE A 125 24.29 -4.10 15.98
C PHE A 125 25.48 -3.68 15.10
N GLY A 126 25.78 -4.44 14.05
CA GLY A 126 26.91 -4.21 13.12
C GLY A 126 28.24 -4.78 13.63
N ASP A 127 29.30 -4.57 12.85
CA ASP A 127 30.62 -5.14 13.10
C ASP A 127 31.34 -4.56 14.32
N SER A 128 30.99 -3.34 14.71
CA SER A 128 31.53 -2.63 15.86
C SER A 128 30.44 -2.05 16.75
N PRO A 129 29.72 -2.91 17.52
CA PRO A 129 28.63 -2.47 18.36
C PRO A 129 29.06 -1.40 19.36
N ALA A 130 28.41 -0.24 19.32
CA ALA A 130 28.67 0.86 20.24
C ALA A 130 27.39 1.67 20.51
N LEU A 131 27.30 2.22 21.73
CA LEU A 131 26.35 3.29 22.05
C LEU A 131 26.93 4.63 21.58
N ASN A 132 26.13 5.53 21.11
CA ASN A 132 26.56 6.88 20.76
C ASN A 132 26.56 7.79 22.02
N ILE A 133 27.30 7.35 23.05
CA ILE A 133 27.56 8.04 24.32
C ILE A 133 29.06 8.29 24.43
N ARG A 134 29.46 9.52 24.63
CA ARG A 134 30.89 9.84 24.77
C ARG A 134 31.44 9.38 26.13
N ALA A 135 32.69 9.00 26.15
CA ALA A 135 33.42 8.56 27.38
C ALA A 135 33.42 9.61 28.52
N THR A 136 33.08 10.86 28.22
CA THR A 136 33.04 11.99 29.17
C THR A 136 31.62 12.36 29.60
N GLU A 137 30.62 11.63 29.13
CA GLU A 137 29.21 11.92 29.41
C GLU A 137 28.67 11.06 30.56
N ASP A 138 29.42 10.99 31.67
CA ASP A 138 29.09 10.14 32.81
C ASP A 138 27.74 10.52 33.44
N ASP A 139 27.46 11.81 33.67
CA ASP A 139 26.18 12.28 34.24
C ASP A 139 25.01 11.93 33.35
N PHE A 140 25.17 11.98 32.01
CA PHE A 140 24.13 11.59 31.08
C PHE A 140 23.91 10.08 31.15
N ALA A 141 24.97 9.26 31.15
CA ALA A 141 24.89 7.83 31.30
C ALA A 141 24.19 7.40 32.60
N GLU A 142 24.52 8.07 33.74
CA GLU A 142 23.82 7.81 35.00
C GLU A 142 22.33 8.11 34.93
N ARG A 143 21.93 9.25 34.34
CA ARG A 143 20.49 9.56 34.17
C ARG A 143 19.77 8.51 33.33
N LEU A 144 20.36 8.08 32.19
CA LEU A 144 19.80 7.02 31.37
C LEU A 144 19.58 5.72 32.12
N VAL A 145 20.60 5.30 32.88
CA VAL A 145 20.53 4.06 33.69
C VAL A 145 19.45 4.15 34.75
N ILE A 146 19.36 5.28 35.47
CA ILE A 146 18.30 5.52 36.46
C ILE A 146 16.91 5.49 35.84
N MET A 147 16.75 6.00 34.63
CA MET A 147 15.46 5.94 33.91
C MET A 147 15.14 4.51 33.47
N LEU A 148 16.10 3.80 32.90
CA LEU A 148 15.93 2.44 32.44
C LEU A 148 15.71 1.43 33.57
N SER A 149 16.30 1.66 34.75
CA SER A 149 16.05 0.82 35.93
C SER A 149 14.58 0.88 36.39
N LYS A 150 13.90 2.00 36.14
CA LYS A 150 12.47 2.21 36.46
C LYS A 150 11.52 1.71 35.36
N LEU A 151 12.06 1.28 34.23
CA LEU A 151 11.22 0.86 33.10
C LEU A 151 10.44 -0.41 33.47
N PRO A 152 9.10 -0.38 33.51
CA PRO A 152 8.30 -1.53 33.89
C PRO A 152 8.28 -2.53 32.73
N LEU A 153 9.02 -3.62 32.85
CA LEU A 153 9.00 -4.75 31.91
C LEU A 153 8.29 -5.98 32.51
N GLU A 154 7.89 -5.93 33.75
CA GLU A 154 7.11 -6.98 34.39
C GLU A 154 5.63 -6.76 34.08
N PHE A 155 5.12 -7.50 33.11
CA PHE A 155 3.70 -7.49 32.78
C PHE A 155 3.11 -8.83 33.17
N SER A 156 2.34 -8.80 34.22
CA SER A 156 1.77 -10.01 34.76
C SER A 156 0.58 -10.53 33.99
N GLU A 157 -0.11 -9.69 33.21
CA GLU A 157 -1.35 -10.10 32.54
C GLU A 157 -1.56 -9.34 31.22
N SER A 158 -1.35 -10.06 30.12
CA SER A 158 -1.97 -9.70 28.84
C SER A 158 -3.49 -9.93 28.96
N VAL A 159 -4.27 -8.97 28.54
CA VAL A 159 -5.73 -9.07 28.58
C VAL A 159 -6.26 -9.60 27.26
N ALA A 160 -7.14 -10.58 27.36
CA ALA A 160 -7.91 -11.05 26.23
C ALA A 160 -9.02 -10.04 25.93
N ASP A 161 -8.94 -9.36 24.78
CA ASP A 161 -10.06 -8.63 24.22
C ASP A 161 -10.97 -9.66 23.51
N LYS A 162 -12.06 -10.06 24.18
CA LYS A 162 -12.98 -11.08 23.67
C LYS A 162 -13.77 -10.61 22.47
N GLU A 163 -14.07 -9.31 22.36
CA GLU A 163 -14.82 -8.73 21.25
C GLU A 163 -13.94 -8.65 20.00
N ALA A 164 -12.68 -8.24 20.15
CA ALA A 164 -11.73 -8.19 19.05
C ALA A 164 -11.07 -9.54 18.71
N GLY A 165 -11.24 -10.57 19.57
CA GLY A 165 -10.62 -11.89 19.38
C GLY A 165 -9.09 -11.83 19.34
N LEU A 166 -8.48 -10.99 20.17
CA LEU A 166 -7.03 -10.82 20.24
C LEU A 166 -6.53 -10.61 21.67
N ARG A 167 -5.24 -10.85 21.84
CA ARG A 167 -4.52 -10.63 23.10
C ARG A 167 -3.78 -9.31 23.03
N VAL A 168 -4.02 -8.42 23.98
CA VAL A 168 -3.40 -7.10 24.07
C VAL A 168 -2.32 -7.10 25.14
N ASP A 169 -1.12 -6.70 24.75
CA ASP A 169 0.00 -6.44 25.66
C ASP A 169 0.28 -4.94 25.67
N PRO A 170 0.09 -4.24 26.82
CA PRO A 170 0.17 -2.78 26.89
C PRO A 170 1.55 -2.23 26.56
N VAL A 171 2.63 -2.96 26.80
CA VAL A 171 4.01 -2.53 26.49
C VAL A 171 4.29 -2.62 25.01
N ASN A 172 3.90 -3.75 24.42
CA ASN A 172 4.03 -3.94 22.98
C ASN A 172 3.20 -2.87 22.23
N GLU A 173 1.99 -2.56 22.70
CA GLU A 173 1.18 -1.47 22.14
C GLU A 173 1.84 -0.11 22.31
N ALA A 174 2.33 0.21 23.50
CA ALA A 174 3.02 1.47 23.76
C ALA A 174 4.29 1.62 22.92
N PHE A 175 5.06 0.54 22.74
CA PHE A 175 6.24 0.53 21.90
C PHE A 175 5.87 0.67 20.42
N GLY A 176 4.85 -0.03 19.96
CA GLY A 176 4.33 0.09 18.59
C GLY A 176 3.88 1.52 18.28
N HIS A 177 3.14 2.16 19.17
CA HIS A 177 2.72 3.55 19.02
C HIS A 177 3.91 4.53 19.06
N PHE A 178 4.91 4.26 19.92
CA PHE A 178 6.13 5.05 19.96
C PHE A 178 6.90 4.96 18.63
N LEU A 179 7.01 3.77 18.05
CA LEU A 179 7.62 3.58 16.73
C LEU A 179 6.85 4.35 15.65
N GLN A 180 5.53 4.20 15.57
CA GLN A 180 4.71 4.87 14.57
C GLN A 180 4.87 6.39 14.60
N ARG A 181 4.87 7.01 15.80
CA ARG A 181 5.03 8.45 15.95
C ARG A 181 6.43 8.96 15.57
N ASN A 182 7.45 8.17 15.76
CA ASN A 182 8.83 8.59 15.58
C ASN A 182 9.44 8.19 14.24
N PHE A 183 8.92 7.15 13.57
CA PHE A 183 9.32 6.74 12.22
C PHE A 183 8.52 7.38 11.09
N ALA A 184 7.29 7.84 11.35
CA ALA A 184 6.38 8.32 10.32
C ALA A 184 6.85 9.58 9.55
N ASN A 185 7.97 10.19 9.93
CA ASN A 185 8.38 11.50 9.43
C ASN A 185 9.43 11.51 8.31
N ARG A 186 9.94 10.35 7.87
CA ARG A 186 10.90 10.26 6.75
C ARG A 186 10.49 9.21 5.73
N VAL A 187 10.62 9.57 4.45
CA VAL A 187 10.20 8.74 3.30
C VAL A 187 10.90 7.37 3.28
N GLU A 188 12.18 7.31 3.68
CA GLU A 188 12.95 6.07 3.67
C GLU A 188 12.50 5.06 4.75
N ASP A 189 12.16 5.54 5.95
CA ASP A 189 11.73 4.68 7.06
C ASP A 189 10.23 4.39 7.02
N ALA A 190 9.44 5.30 6.46
CA ALA A 190 8.00 5.14 6.30
C ALA A 190 7.62 4.02 5.30
N GLN A 191 8.54 3.60 4.42
CA GLN A 191 8.34 2.47 3.51
C GLN A 191 8.12 1.15 4.25
N TYR A 192 8.55 1.03 5.50
CA TYR A 192 8.53 -0.21 6.26
C TYR A 192 7.30 -0.36 7.18
N MET A 193 6.48 0.67 7.34
CA MET A 193 5.35 0.65 8.27
C MET A 193 4.03 0.38 7.55
N THR A 194 3.48 -0.81 7.75
CA THR A 194 2.12 -1.14 7.30
C THR A 194 1.10 -0.60 8.30
N PRO A 195 0.01 0.04 7.84
CA PRO A 195 -1.05 0.49 8.74
C PRO A 195 -1.60 -0.65 9.60
N PRO A 196 -1.80 -0.44 10.92
CA PRO A 196 -2.31 -1.47 11.82
C PRO A 196 -3.63 -2.08 11.36
N GLU A 197 -4.50 -1.29 10.75
CA GLU A 197 -5.79 -1.72 10.23
C GLU A 197 -5.63 -2.81 9.15
N VAL A 198 -4.57 -2.73 8.35
CA VAL A 198 -4.26 -3.72 7.30
C VAL A 198 -3.63 -4.97 7.90
N VAL A 199 -2.70 -4.80 8.85
CA VAL A 199 -2.07 -5.92 9.58
C VAL A 199 -3.14 -6.75 10.28
N ASP A 200 -4.05 -6.08 10.98
CA ASP A 200 -5.11 -6.72 11.73
C ASP A 200 -6.09 -7.48 10.84
N ALA A 201 -6.52 -6.87 9.73
CA ALA A 201 -7.39 -7.53 8.76
C ALA A 201 -6.75 -8.78 8.16
N MET A 202 -5.47 -8.71 7.76
CA MET A 202 -4.75 -9.87 7.21
C MET A 202 -4.60 -10.98 8.25
N ALA A 203 -4.28 -10.63 9.50
CA ALA A 203 -4.19 -11.59 10.59
C ALA A 203 -5.55 -12.24 10.90
N GLN A 204 -6.65 -11.48 10.90
CA GLN A 204 -8.00 -11.98 11.11
C GLN A 204 -8.42 -13.01 10.04
N LEU A 205 -8.21 -12.69 8.77
CA LEU A 205 -8.51 -13.59 7.65
C LEU A 205 -7.72 -14.89 7.75
N ALA A 206 -6.42 -14.80 8.05
CA ALA A 206 -5.53 -15.94 8.17
C ALA A 206 -5.93 -16.87 9.32
N VAL A 207 -6.18 -16.30 10.50
CA VAL A 207 -6.56 -17.06 11.71
C VAL A 207 -7.91 -17.75 11.51
N PHE A 208 -8.88 -17.08 10.90
CA PHE A 208 -10.18 -17.69 10.61
C PHE A 208 -10.04 -18.99 9.81
N ASP A 209 -9.25 -18.99 8.73
CA ASP A 209 -9.08 -20.19 7.90
C ASP A 209 -8.19 -21.26 8.57
N VAL A 210 -7.22 -20.85 9.38
CA VAL A 210 -6.41 -21.81 10.19
C VAL A 210 -7.29 -22.53 11.20
N LEU A 211 -8.16 -21.80 11.91
CA LEU A 211 -9.09 -22.38 12.90
C LEU A 211 -10.14 -23.27 12.23
N LYS A 212 -10.66 -22.87 11.09
CA LYS A 212 -11.62 -23.65 10.31
C LYS A 212 -11.03 -25.00 9.89
N GLU A 213 -9.76 -25.03 9.44
CA GLU A 213 -9.08 -26.27 9.10
C GLU A 213 -8.81 -27.16 10.34
N ALA A 214 -8.45 -26.55 11.46
CA ALA A 214 -8.27 -27.28 12.72
C ALA A 214 -9.58 -27.91 13.18
N GLY A 215 -10.70 -27.20 13.11
CA GLY A 215 -12.04 -27.72 13.47
C GLY A 215 -12.53 -28.86 12.58
N THR A 216 -12.21 -28.83 11.28
CA THR A 216 -12.62 -29.90 10.33
C THR A 216 -11.80 -31.18 10.47
N ARG A 217 -10.57 -31.10 11.00
CA ARG A 217 -9.69 -32.26 11.24
C ARG A 217 -9.97 -32.94 12.57
N ASN A 218 -10.69 -32.33 13.49
CA ASN A 218 -10.88 -32.82 14.86
C ASN A 218 -12.21 -33.55 15.07
N GLY A 219 -12.42 -34.67 14.36
CA GLY A 219 -13.36 -35.68 14.80
C GLY A 219 -12.92 -36.43 16.08
N ASN A 220 -11.64 -36.40 16.45
CA ASN A 220 -11.06 -36.89 17.71
C ASN A 220 -9.93 -35.93 18.10
N GLY A 221 -10.22 -35.04 19.02
CA GLY A 221 -9.30 -33.99 19.49
C GLY A 221 -7.92 -34.50 19.88
N LYS A 222 -6.93 -34.04 19.20
CA LYS A 222 -5.50 -33.89 19.48
C LYS A 222 -4.68 -34.09 18.20
N SER A 223 -4.41 -33.03 17.47
CA SER A 223 -3.14 -32.86 16.78
C SER A 223 -2.91 -31.36 16.61
N HIS A 224 -2.40 -30.74 17.66
CA HIS A 224 -1.81 -29.40 17.56
C HIS A 224 -0.44 -29.57 16.92
N ARG A 225 -0.37 -29.45 15.59
CA ARG A 225 0.90 -29.25 14.91
C ARG A 225 1.34 -27.82 15.27
N ASN A 226 2.57 -27.66 15.75
CA ASN A 226 3.16 -26.33 15.95
C ASN A 226 3.11 -25.56 14.63
N LEU A 227 2.31 -24.51 14.58
CA LEU A 227 2.12 -23.67 13.40
C LEU A 227 3.37 -22.82 13.20
N THR A 228 3.84 -22.71 11.95
CA THR A 228 4.97 -21.85 11.59
C THR A 228 4.46 -20.61 10.86
N LEU A 229 4.65 -19.44 11.49
CA LEU A 229 4.37 -18.13 10.93
C LEU A 229 5.66 -17.50 10.44
N CYS A 230 5.67 -17.02 9.18
CA CYS A 230 6.83 -16.40 8.58
C CYS A 230 6.49 -15.03 7.96
N ASP A 231 7.44 -14.10 8.06
CA ASP A 231 7.47 -12.88 7.27
C ASP A 231 8.87 -12.73 6.64
N PRO A 232 9.01 -12.96 5.32
CA PRO A 232 10.30 -12.89 4.63
C PRO A 232 10.83 -11.46 4.44
N THR A 233 10.05 -10.43 4.81
CA THR A 233 10.43 -9.01 4.76
C THR A 233 9.89 -8.30 6.00
N CYS A 234 10.30 -8.80 7.18
CA CYS A 234 9.57 -8.60 8.43
C CYS A 234 9.56 -7.15 8.95
N GLY A 235 10.44 -6.28 8.47
CA GLY A 235 10.52 -4.91 8.96
C GLY A 235 10.63 -4.88 10.49
N VAL A 236 9.74 -4.14 11.13
CA VAL A 236 9.66 -4.07 12.62
C VAL A 236 8.90 -5.24 13.26
N GLY A 237 8.49 -6.24 12.49
CA GLY A 237 7.79 -7.43 12.97
C GLY A 237 6.27 -7.27 13.10
N SER A 238 5.66 -6.26 12.50
CA SER A 238 4.23 -5.94 12.66
C SER A 238 3.31 -7.10 12.28
N PHE A 239 3.56 -7.80 11.17
CA PHE A 239 2.74 -8.92 10.73
C PHE A 239 2.90 -10.15 11.60
N ILE A 240 4.11 -10.42 12.07
CA ILE A 240 4.39 -11.51 13.01
C ILE A 240 3.60 -11.27 14.30
N LEU A 241 3.69 -10.06 14.85
CA LEU A 241 2.95 -9.70 16.06
C LEU A 241 1.45 -9.70 15.87
N GLY A 242 0.95 -9.17 14.75
CA GLY A 242 -0.47 -9.21 14.42
C GLY A 242 -1.03 -10.62 14.38
N GLY A 243 -0.28 -11.57 13.80
CA GLY A 243 -0.60 -12.98 13.81
C GLY A 243 -0.59 -13.57 15.23
N LEU A 244 0.50 -13.35 16.00
CA LEU A 244 0.66 -13.86 17.36
C LEU A 244 -0.43 -13.36 18.30
N LYS A 245 -0.80 -12.09 18.27
CA LYS A 245 -1.87 -11.52 19.11
C LYS A 245 -3.18 -12.27 18.95
N ARG A 246 -3.52 -12.68 17.73
CA ARG A 246 -4.72 -13.45 17.44
C ARG A 246 -4.54 -14.93 17.73
N PHE A 247 -3.37 -15.52 17.48
CA PHE A 247 -3.11 -16.93 17.80
C PHE A 247 -3.09 -17.19 19.30
N GLU A 248 -2.53 -16.29 20.10
CA GLU A 248 -2.49 -16.46 21.57
C GLU A 248 -3.87 -16.33 22.22
N PHE A 249 -4.84 -15.72 21.55
CA PHE A 249 -6.22 -15.76 21.98
C PHE A 249 -6.84 -17.15 21.91
N HIS A 250 -6.32 -18.02 21.02
CA HIS A 250 -6.81 -19.37 20.81
C HIS A 250 -5.82 -20.39 21.36
N ASP A 251 -6.19 -21.10 22.43
CA ASP A 251 -5.32 -22.03 23.17
C ASP A 251 -4.57 -23.04 22.29
N GLY A 252 -5.18 -23.49 21.19
CA GLY A 252 -4.57 -24.45 20.26
C GLY A 252 -3.48 -23.91 19.36
N LEU A 253 -3.19 -22.60 19.38
CA LEU A 253 -2.23 -21.93 18.50
C LEU A 253 -1.13 -21.19 19.26
N LYS A 254 -1.07 -21.33 20.59
CA LYS A 254 -0.11 -20.63 21.46
C LYS A 254 1.36 -20.97 21.14
N ASP A 255 1.65 -22.18 20.71
CA ASP A 255 3.02 -22.65 20.44
C ASP A 255 3.47 -22.39 18.99
N CYS A 256 3.00 -21.29 18.39
CA CYS A 256 3.38 -20.88 17.06
C CYS A 256 4.89 -20.59 16.98
N ARG A 257 5.59 -21.25 16.03
CA ARG A 257 6.98 -20.95 15.67
C ARG A 257 7.00 -19.70 14.78
N VAL A 258 7.89 -18.78 15.06
CA VAL A 258 8.04 -17.52 14.33
C VAL A 258 9.34 -17.52 13.54
N ILE A 259 9.29 -17.10 12.28
CA ILE A 259 10.43 -16.93 11.38
C ILE A 259 10.31 -15.57 10.72
N GLY A 260 11.41 -14.83 10.64
CA GLY A 260 11.45 -13.55 9.92
C GLY A 260 12.81 -13.23 9.36
N GLN A 261 12.84 -12.47 8.29
CA GLN A 261 14.09 -11.96 7.71
C GLN A 261 13.88 -10.52 7.23
N ASP A 262 14.91 -9.69 7.40
CA ASP A 262 14.98 -8.38 6.77
C ASP A 262 16.41 -8.07 6.36
N LYS A 263 16.59 -7.32 5.27
CA LYS A 263 17.91 -6.91 4.76
C LYS A 263 18.54 -5.73 5.51
N VAL A 264 17.77 -5.09 6.40
CA VAL A 264 18.18 -3.89 7.13
C VAL A 264 18.38 -4.24 8.60
N ASP A 265 19.60 -4.15 9.11
CA ASP A 265 19.96 -4.50 10.49
C ASP A 265 19.07 -3.82 11.55
N ARG A 266 18.75 -2.54 11.35
CA ARG A 266 17.86 -1.80 12.25
C ARG A 266 16.48 -2.45 12.34
N MET A 267 15.93 -2.91 11.21
CA MET A 267 14.63 -3.57 11.18
C MET A 267 14.68 -4.90 11.93
N VAL A 268 15.76 -5.67 11.75
CA VAL A 268 15.99 -6.92 12.50
C VAL A 268 16.06 -6.65 14.00
N ARG A 269 16.80 -5.61 14.44
CA ARG A 269 16.84 -5.21 15.87
C ARG A 269 15.47 -4.88 16.41
N LEU A 270 14.72 -4.04 15.67
CA LEU A 270 13.37 -3.63 16.06
C LEU A 270 12.40 -4.83 16.12
N SER A 271 12.45 -5.71 15.14
CA SER A 271 11.62 -6.92 15.11
C SER A 271 11.95 -7.85 16.29
N LYS A 272 13.25 -8.07 16.57
CA LYS A 272 13.68 -8.86 17.73
C LYS A 272 13.18 -8.25 19.03
N LEU A 273 13.40 -6.95 19.22
CA LEU A 273 12.96 -6.25 20.43
C LEU A 273 11.44 -6.33 20.60
N ASN A 274 10.69 -6.11 19.52
CA ASN A 274 9.23 -6.15 19.53
C ASN A 274 8.70 -7.53 19.95
N LEU A 275 9.29 -8.60 19.42
CA LEU A 275 8.94 -9.98 19.81
C LEU A 275 9.30 -10.29 21.27
N MET A 276 10.46 -9.85 21.70
CA MET A 276 10.90 -10.03 23.10
C MET A 276 9.99 -9.28 24.07
N LEU A 277 9.58 -8.05 23.74
CA LEU A 277 8.60 -7.28 24.51
C LEU A 277 7.26 -8.01 24.59
N PHE A 278 6.86 -8.68 23.54
CA PHE A 278 5.66 -9.52 23.50
C PHE A 278 5.84 -10.90 24.22
N GLY A 279 7.01 -11.15 24.80
CA GLY A 279 7.30 -12.39 25.53
C GLY A 279 7.64 -13.59 24.66
N ARG A 280 7.99 -13.39 23.38
CA ARG A 280 8.30 -14.46 22.42
C ARG A 280 9.80 -14.54 22.12
N SER A 281 10.25 -15.74 21.71
CA SER A 281 11.62 -15.89 21.20
C SER A 281 11.79 -15.16 19.88
N ALA A 282 12.94 -14.50 19.74
CA ALA A 282 13.35 -13.76 18.55
C ALA A 282 14.51 -14.44 17.79
N ASP A 283 14.86 -15.68 18.14
CA ASP A 283 16.05 -16.38 17.63
C ASP A 283 15.99 -16.63 16.12
N GLN A 284 14.78 -16.78 15.54
CA GLN A 284 14.58 -17.02 14.12
C GLN A 284 14.32 -15.73 13.31
N ILE A 285 14.54 -14.55 13.89
CA ILE A 285 14.57 -13.29 13.16
C ILE A 285 15.99 -13.04 12.72
N GLN A 286 16.27 -13.02 11.42
CA GLN A 286 17.60 -13.03 10.84
C GLN A 286 17.81 -11.83 9.91
N HIS A 287 19.05 -11.34 9.85
CA HIS A 287 19.47 -10.42 8.80
C HIS A 287 19.71 -11.19 7.50
N GLY A 288 19.36 -10.59 6.36
CA GLY A 288 19.66 -11.16 5.05
C GLY A 288 18.68 -10.77 3.96
N ASN A 289 19.04 -11.11 2.73
CA ASN A 289 18.23 -10.88 1.55
C ASN A 289 17.38 -12.13 1.23
N SER A 290 16.08 -11.98 1.20
CA SER A 290 15.15 -13.11 0.97
C SER A 290 15.10 -13.58 -0.49
N ILE A 291 15.62 -12.77 -1.42
CA ILE A 291 15.61 -13.04 -2.88
C ILE A 291 16.99 -13.48 -3.36
N LEU A 292 18.03 -12.69 -3.04
CA LEU A 292 19.37 -12.85 -3.61
C LEU A 292 20.30 -13.60 -2.66
N GLY A 293 21.16 -14.43 -3.23
CA GLY A 293 22.16 -15.19 -2.48
C GLY A 293 21.57 -16.31 -1.62
N MET A 294 22.39 -16.82 -0.71
CA MET A 294 21.97 -17.77 0.32
C MET A 294 21.17 -17.04 1.39
N SER A 295 20.08 -17.64 1.83
CA SER A 295 19.15 -17.06 2.79
C SER A 295 18.91 -18.00 3.95
N SER A 296 18.86 -17.50 5.19
CA SER A 296 18.47 -18.28 6.36
C SER A 296 17.05 -18.86 6.23
N LEU A 297 16.23 -18.31 5.34
CA LEU A 297 14.91 -18.85 5.01
C LEU A 297 14.96 -20.13 4.17
N ASP A 298 16.10 -20.45 3.55
CA ASP A 298 16.20 -21.65 2.70
C ASP A 298 16.07 -22.97 3.49
N GLU A 299 16.34 -22.92 4.78
CA GLU A 299 16.10 -24.05 5.71
C GLU A 299 14.61 -24.39 5.87
N PHE A 300 13.71 -23.48 5.50
CA PHE A 300 12.26 -23.60 5.69
C PHE A 300 11.49 -23.78 4.39
N LEU A 301 12.19 -24.10 3.29
CA LEU A 301 11.55 -24.37 2.01
C LEU A 301 10.54 -25.52 2.12
N GLY A 302 9.28 -25.25 1.75
CA GLY A 302 8.21 -26.23 1.82
C GLY A 302 7.70 -26.56 3.22
N GLU A 303 8.06 -25.78 4.26
CA GLU A 303 7.71 -26.10 5.66
C GLU A 303 6.77 -25.09 6.32
N VAL A 304 6.67 -23.86 5.80
CA VAL A 304 5.93 -22.77 6.43
C VAL A 304 4.41 -22.96 6.27
N ASP A 305 3.67 -22.78 7.37
CA ASP A 305 2.22 -22.89 7.39
C ASP A 305 1.52 -21.62 6.95
N LEU A 306 2.02 -20.47 7.40
CA LEU A 306 1.41 -19.17 7.18
C LEU A 306 2.47 -18.10 6.92
N ILE A 307 2.24 -17.32 5.86
CA ILE A 307 3.03 -16.10 5.57
C ILE A 307 2.11 -14.89 5.58
N LEU A 308 2.47 -13.88 6.36
CA LEU A 308 1.89 -12.55 6.36
C LEU A 308 3.00 -11.56 6.05
N THR A 309 2.88 -10.77 4.97
CA THR A 309 3.99 -9.91 4.57
C THR A 309 3.56 -8.71 3.72
N ASN A 310 4.32 -7.61 3.83
CA ASN A 310 4.26 -6.46 2.94
C ASN A 310 5.66 -6.24 2.35
N PRO A 311 5.97 -6.79 1.17
CA PRO A 311 7.27 -6.65 0.55
C PRO A 311 7.56 -5.21 0.08
N PRO A 312 8.85 -4.82 -0.06
CA PRO A 312 9.20 -3.58 -0.73
C PRO A 312 8.85 -3.63 -2.21
N PHE A 313 8.34 -2.51 -2.77
CA PHE A 313 7.88 -2.43 -4.15
C PHE A 313 8.89 -1.76 -5.07
N GLY A 314 8.90 -2.20 -6.35
CA GLY A 314 9.54 -1.51 -7.47
C GLY A 314 11.04 -1.65 -7.57
N ALA A 315 11.71 -2.41 -6.72
CA ALA A 315 13.13 -2.70 -6.88
C ALA A 315 13.33 -3.67 -8.06
N LYS A 316 14.15 -3.27 -9.04
CA LYS A 316 14.47 -4.11 -10.19
C LYS A 316 15.53 -5.15 -9.83
N ILE A 317 15.20 -6.42 -9.99
CA ILE A 317 16.07 -7.55 -9.72
C ILE A 317 16.44 -8.24 -11.04
N VAL A 318 17.72 -8.53 -11.23
CA VAL A 318 18.19 -9.34 -12.35
C VAL A 318 17.77 -10.79 -12.11
N VAL A 319 17.00 -11.36 -13.02
CA VAL A 319 16.43 -12.71 -12.86
C VAL A 319 17.51 -13.77 -12.71
N ALA A 320 18.58 -13.68 -13.49
CA ALA A 320 19.71 -14.62 -13.40
C ALA A 320 20.34 -14.65 -12.00
N ASP A 321 20.41 -13.51 -11.31
CA ASP A 321 20.98 -13.44 -9.96
C ASP A 321 20.05 -14.07 -8.91
N ALA A 322 18.75 -13.97 -9.10
CA ALA A 322 17.76 -14.58 -8.20
C ALA A 322 17.69 -16.12 -8.38
N LEU A 323 17.92 -16.60 -9.61
CA LEU A 323 17.80 -18.03 -9.96
C LEU A 323 19.11 -18.83 -9.83
N GLN A 324 20.11 -18.33 -9.11
CA GLN A 324 21.42 -18.99 -9.00
C GLN A 324 21.42 -20.29 -8.17
N HIS A 325 20.57 -20.41 -7.15
CA HIS A 325 20.56 -21.54 -6.20
C HIS A 325 19.17 -22.12 -6.03
N ASP A 326 19.02 -23.44 -6.21
CA ASP A 326 17.78 -24.19 -6.05
C ASP A 326 16.52 -23.44 -6.50
N SER A 327 16.61 -22.85 -7.68
CA SER A 327 15.65 -21.87 -8.18
C SER A 327 14.24 -22.44 -8.31
N ALA A 328 14.08 -23.70 -8.67
CA ALA A 328 12.79 -24.35 -8.86
C ALA A 328 11.99 -24.47 -7.54
N THR A 329 12.68 -24.70 -6.42
CA THR A 329 12.05 -24.76 -5.10
C THR A 329 11.84 -23.37 -4.51
N ARG A 330 12.83 -22.51 -4.65
CA ARG A 330 12.79 -21.12 -4.12
C ARG A 330 11.80 -20.24 -4.85
N PHE A 331 11.71 -20.37 -6.17
CA PHE A 331 10.93 -19.52 -7.07
C PHE A 331 10.17 -20.36 -8.10
N PRO A 332 9.16 -21.13 -7.68
CA PRO A 332 8.48 -22.12 -8.52
C PRO A 332 7.77 -21.54 -9.75
N ILE A 333 7.37 -20.27 -9.72
CA ILE A 333 6.72 -19.59 -10.85
C ILE A 333 7.78 -19.03 -11.80
N THR A 334 8.72 -18.25 -11.27
CA THR A 334 9.73 -17.55 -12.09
C THR A 334 10.64 -18.53 -12.81
N SER A 335 11.03 -19.64 -12.17
CA SER A 335 11.81 -20.69 -12.80
C SER A 335 11.10 -21.31 -14.01
N ARG A 336 9.82 -21.64 -13.88
CA ARG A 336 9.01 -22.15 -15.02
C ARG A 336 8.86 -21.15 -16.15
N LEU A 337 8.68 -19.86 -15.82
CA LEU A 337 8.60 -18.80 -16.82
C LEU A 337 9.95 -18.60 -17.53
N ALA A 338 11.06 -18.72 -16.81
CA ALA A 338 12.40 -18.65 -17.39
C ALA A 338 12.67 -19.81 -18.35
N GLU A 339 12.31 -21.03 -17.96
CA GLU A 339 12.41 -22.23 -18.81
C GLU A 339 11.58 -22.10 -20.10
N LYS A 340 10.39 -21.47 -20.01
CA LYS A 340 9.52 -21.18 -21.17
C LYS A 340 9.99 -19.99 -22.01
N GLY A 341 11.02 -19.27 -21.61
CA GLY A 341 11.52 -18.06 -22.29
C GLY A 341 10.63 -16.82 -22.13
N PHE A 342 9.72 -16.81 -21.15
CA PHE A 342 8.79 -15.70 -20.89
C PHE A 342 9.29 -14.70 -19.83
N CYS A 343 10.46 -14.95 -19.23
CA CYS A 343 11.02 -14.10 -18.21
C CYS A 343 11.84 -12.96 -18.81
N PRO A 344 11.57 -11.69 -18.49
CA PRO A 344 12.43 -10.58 -18.88
C PRO A 344 13.76 -10.63 -18.09
N LYS A 345 14.78 -9.90 -18.55
CA LYS A 345 16.10 -9.85 -17.87
C LYS A 345 16.00 -9.35 -16.43
N THR A 346 15.09 -8.42 -16.17
CA THR A 346 14.83 -7.87 -14.84
C THR A 346 13.34 -7.87 -14.55
N ILE A 347 12.96 -8.19 -13.32
CA ILE A 347 11.58 -8.12 -12.82
C ILE A 347 11.53 -7.31 -11.52
N ASP A 348 10.36 -6.81 -11.18
CA ASP A 348 10.16 -6.10 -9.92
C ASP A 348 10.16 -7.08 -8.75
N SER A 349 10.75 -6.65 -7.61
CA SER A 349 10.97 -7.47 -6.42
C SER A 349 9.70 -8.12 -5.87
N GLU A 350 8.55 -7.45 -6.01
CA GLU A 350 7.26 -7.96 -5.52
C GLU A 350 6.81 -9.27 -6.19
N PHE A 351 7.19 -9.50 -7.46
CA PHE A 351 6.92 -10.78 -8.13
C PHE A 351 7.76 -11.90 -7.53
N LEU A 352 9.08 -11.65 -7.35
CA LEU A 352 9.98 -12.63 -6.73
C LEU A 352 9.63 -12.90 -5.28
N LEU A 353 9.16 -11.91 -4.53
CA LEU A 353 8.76 -12.09 -3.13
C LEU A 353 7.47 -12.89 -2.99
N LEU A 354 6.48 -12.68 -3.88
CA LEU A 354 5.31 -13.56 -3.92
C LEU A 354 5.70 -14.99 -4.28
N ASP A 355 6.58 -15.17 -5.25
CA ASP A 355 7.08 -16.48 -5.67
C ASP A 355 7.89 -17.16 -4.56
N ARG A 356 8.75 -16.39 -3.88
CA ARG A 356 9.50 -16.83 -2.70
C ARG A 356 8.59 -17.33 -1.57
N CYS A 357 7.51 -16.61 -1.29
CA CYS A 357 6.50 -17.05 -0.33
C CYS A 357 5.95 -18.42 -0.70
N LEU A 358 5.66 -18.67 -1.97
CA LEU A 358 5.17 -19.97 -2.44
C LEU A 358 6.24 -21.07 -2.32
N GLY A 359 7.52 -20.73 -2.51
CA GLY A 359 8.63 -21.66 -2.25
C GLY A 359 8.71 -22.09 -0.78
N LEU A 360 8.57 -21.15 0.14
CA LEU A 360 8.62 -21.39 1.59
C LEU A 360 7.42 -22.18 2.11
N LEU A 361 6.23 -21.96 1.55
CA LEU A 361 5.03 -22.62 2.03
C LEU A 361 5.07 -24.14 1.81
N ARG A 362 4.59 -24.90 2.81
CA ARG A 362 4.20 -26.30 2.59
C ARG A 362 2.94 -26.41 1.72
N GLU A 363 2.62 -27.59 1.23
CA GLU A 363 1.32 -27.85 0.61
C GLU A 363 0.17 -27.51 1.57
N GLY A 364 -0.80 -26.74 1.08
CA GLY A 364 -1.91 -26.21 1.88
C GLY A 364 -1.51 -25.06 2.81
N GLY A 365 -0.26 -24.62 2.80
CA GLY A 365 0.20 -23.41 3.49
C GLY A 365 -0.40 -22.14 2.86
N LYS A 366 -0.55 -21.10 3.65
CA LYS A 366 -1.29 -19.89 3.32
C LYS A 366 -0.36 -18.67 3.21
N VAL A 367 -0.60 -17.84 2.20
CA VAL A 367 0.06 -16.52 2.06
C VAL A 367 -0.96 -15.41 1.96
N LEU A 368 -0.82 -14.40 2.80
CA LEU A 368 -1.45 -13.10 2.61
C LEU A 368 -0.33 -12.09 2.39
N ILE A 369 -0.30 -11.51 1.22
CA ILE A 369 0.75 -10.60 0.77
C ILE A 369 0.16 -9.33 0.20
N ILE A 370 0.73 -8.19 0.55
CA ILE A 370 0.38 -6.92 -0.08
C ILE A 370 1.21 -6.78 -1.37
N VAL A 371 0.52 -6.50 -2.46
CA VAL A 371 1.17 -6.30 -3.76
C VAL A 371 0.67 -5.03 -4.43
N PRO A 372 1.50 -4.35 -5.22
CA PRO A 372 1.06 -3.21 -6.00
C PRO A 372 0.18 -3.63 -7.18
N ASP A 373 -0.52 -2.66 -7.76
CA ASP A 373 -1.43 -2.85 -8.91
C ASP A 373 -0.72 -3.50 -10.11
N SER A 374 0.60 -3.34 -10.25
CA SER A 374 1.43 -3.99 -11.27
C SER A 374 1.28 -5.52 -11.28
N VAL A 375 1.22 -6.16 -10.11
CA VAL A 375 1.08 -7.62 -10.01
C VAL A 375 -0.33 -8.08 -10.39
N VAL A 376 -1.37 -7.37 -9.93
CA VAL A 376 -2.77 -7.82 -10.07
C VAL A 376 -3.43 -7.37 -11.36
N SER A 377 -2.93 -6.32 -12.03
CA SER A 377 -3.63 -5.71 -13.18
C SER A 377 -2.80 -5.53 -14.45
N SER A 378 -1.45 -5.53 -14.39
CA SER A 378 -0.62 -5.30 -15.57
C SER A 378 -0.64 -6.48 -16.55
N ASP A 379 -0.37 -6.18 -17.83
CA ASP A 379 -0.31 -7.16 -18.90
C ASP A 379 1.12 -7.72 -19.11
N ARG A 380 1.35 -8.49 -20.17
CA ARG A 380 2.61 -9.12 -20.55
C ARG A 380 3.12 -10.03 -19.43
N PHE A 381 4.37 -9.88 -19.00
CA PHE A 381 4.98 -10.70 -17.96
C PHE A 381 4.09 -10.86 -16.71
N ALA A 382 3.42 -9.80 -16.24
CA ALA A 382 2.53 -9.90 -15.10
C ALA A 382 1.32 -10.82 -15.36
N ALA A 383 0.80 -10.85 -16.59
CA ALA A 383 -0.29 -11.75 -16.96
C ALA A 383 0.21 -13.20 -17.00
N ASP A 384 1.38 -13.45 -17.59
CA ASP A 384 2.01 -14.78 -17.62
C ASP A 384 2.32 -15.27 -16.21
N PHE A 385 2.83 -14.39 -15.35
CA PHE A 385 3.10 -14.68 -13.94
C PHE A 385 1.82 -15.09 -13.19
N ARG A 386 0.73 -14.33 -13.34
CA ARG A 386 -0.56 -14.68 -12.71
C ARG A 386 -1.10 -16.01 -13.20
N GLN A 387 -0.95 -16.30 -14.48
CA GLN A 387 -1.38 -17.59 -15.06
C GLN A 387 -0.60 -18.75 -14.45
N GLU A 388 0.74 -18.64 -14.36
CA GLU A 388 1.57 -19.67 -13.71
C GLU A 388 1.30 -19.75 -12.21
N ALA A 389 1.07 -18.63 -11.53
CA ALA A 389 0.74 -18.62 -10.11
C ALA A 389 -0.52 -19.44 -9.81
N LEU A 390 -1.55 -19.40 -10.68
CA LEU A 390 -2.75 -20.23 -10.55
C LEU A 390 -2.49 -21.72 -10.80
N GLN A 391 -1.31 -22.14 -11.24
CA GLN A 391 -0.91 -23.56 -11.28
C GLN A 391 -0.28 -24.00 -9.96
N VAL A 392 0.32 -23.07 -9.20
CA VAL A 392 1.05 -23.34 -7.95
C VAL A 392 0.18 -23.10 -6.72
N MET A 393 -0.76 -22.15 -6.78
CA MET A 393 -1.63 -21.79 -5.67
C MET A 393 -3.09 -21.71 -6.07
N ASP A 394 -3.98 -21.89 -5.10
CA ASP A 394 -5.38 -21.54 -5.18
C ASP A 394 -5.57 -20.13 -4.65
N LEU A 395 -6.02 -19.21 -5.50
CA LEU A 395 -6.33 -17.85 -5.10
C LEU A 395 -7.62 -17.84 -4.29
N HIS A 396 -7.55 -17.39 -3.04
CA HIS A 396 -8.68 -17.40 -2.10
C HIS A 396 -9.40 -16.06 -2.02
N ALA A 397 -8.64 -14.97 -1.91
CA ALA A 397 -9.22 -13.64 -1.89
C ALA A 397 -8.29 -12.61 -2.53
N VAL A 398 -8.87 -11.54 -3.07
CA VAL A 398 -8.17 -10.31 -3.42
C VAL A 398 -8.96 -9.14 -2.87
N ILE A 399 -8.29 -8.30 -2.07
CA ILE A 399 -8.89 -7.12 -1.45
C ILE A 399 -8.11 -5.89 -1.89
N ASP A 400 -8.72 -5.07 -2.73
CA ASP A 400 -8.12 -3.80 -3.18
C ASP A 400 -8.11 -2.81 -2.01
N LEU A 401 -6.96 -2.16 -1.78
CA LEU A 401 -6.77 -1.14 -0.75
C LEU A 401 -6.87 0.28 -1.35
N PRO A 402 -7.30 1.28 -0.56
CA PRO A 402 -7.29 2.67 -0.98
C PRO A 402 -5.87 3.16 -1.31
N VAL A 403 -5.75 4.12 -2.22
CA VAL A 403 -4.45 4.71 -2.61
C VAL A 403 -3.76 5.46 -1.46
N GLU A 404 -4.51 5.86 -0.45
CA GLU A 404 -4.03 6.54 0.76
C GLU A 404 -3.36 5.59 1.76
N THR A 405 -3.49 4.27 1.59
CA THR A 405 -3.00 3.24 2.53
C THR A 405 -1.54 3.46 2.92
N PHE A 406 -0.68 3.73 1.94
CA PHE A 406 0.75 3.95 2.15
C PHE A 406 1.19 5.40 1.92
N ALA A 407 0.26 6.35 1.97
CA ALA A 407 0.59 7.76 1.72
C ALA A 407 1.54 8.35 2.78
N GLN A 408 1.50 7.86 4.02
CA GLN A 408 2.48 8.23 5.05
C GLN A 408 3.89 7.72 4.73
N ALA A 409 3.99 6.61 4.00
CA ALA A 409 5.25 6.07 3.49
C ALA A 409 5.75 6.79 2.22
N GLY A 410 5.18 7.93 1.89
CA GLY A 410 5.58 8.74 0.72
C GLY A 410 5.10 8.18 -0.62
N THR A 411 4.30 7.11 -0.63
CA THR A 411 3.77 6.52 -1.86
C THR A 411 2.24 6.49 -1.87
N ARG A 412 1.65 6.81 -3.02
CA ARG A 412 0.22 6.66 -3.29
C ARG A 412 -0.03 5.53 -4.28
N THR A 413 0.79 4.49 -4.22
CA THR A 413 0.63 3.30 -5.05
C THR A 413 -0.63 2.56 -4.64
N LYS A 414 -1.50 2.26 -5.60
CA LYS A 414 -2.64 1.37 -5.37
C LYS A 414 -2.11 -0.04 -5.10
N THR A 415 -2.58 -0.65 -4.03
CA THR A 415 -2.17 -1.98 -3.59
C THR A 415 -3.38 -2.88 -3.38
N SER A 416 -3.13 -4.18 -3.32
CA SER A 416 -4.14 -5.18 -2.99
C SER A 416 -3.55 -6.22 -2.05
N ILE A 417 -4.37 -6.73 -1.13
CA ILE A 417 -4.06 -7.94 -0.39
C ILE A 417 -4.38 -9.12 -1.30
N VAL A 418 -3.40 -9.97 -1.57
CA VAL A 418 -3.57 -11.24 -2.28
C VAL A 418 -3.49 -12.36 -1.26
N TYR A 419 -4.54 -13.15 -1.16
CA TYR A 419 -4.63 -14.33 -0.31
C TYR A 419 -4.61 -15.58 -1.17
N GLY A 420 -3.52 -16.34 -1.08
CA GLY A 420 -3.31 -17.62 -1.77
C GLY A 420 -3.05 -18.78 -0.81
N ILE A 421 -3.40 -19.97 -1.25
CA ILE A 421 -3.07 -21.24 -0.56
C ILE A 421 -2.24 -22.07 -1.52
N LYS A 422 -1.04 -22.50 -1.11
CA LYS A 422 -0.20 -23.36 -1.94
C LYS A 422 -0.94 -24.64 -2.26
N ARG A 423 -1.01 -24.97 -3.54
CA ARG A 423 -1.82 -26.06 -4.03
C ARG A 423 -1.34 -27.42 -3.49
N THR A 424 -2.27 -28.28 -3.21
CA THR A 424 -2.03 -29.66 -2.84
C THR A 424 -2.60 -30.59 -3.91
N THR A 425 -1.97 -31.72 -4.13
CA THR A 425 -2.45 -32.75 -5.07
C THR A 425 -3.77 -33.39 -4.64
N ARG A 426 -4.18 -33.20 -3.37
CA ARG A 426 -5.32 -33.88 -2.74
C ARG A 426 -6.64 -33.12 -2.77
N VAL A 427 -6.63 -31.84 -3.10
CA VAL A 427 -7.84 -31.00 -3.04
C VAL A 427 -8.22 -30.53 -4.44
N GLY A 428 -9.50 -30.63 -4.79
CA GLY A 428 -10.03 -30.10 -6.05
C GLY A 428 -9.83 -28.58 -6.18
N LYS A 429 -9.69 -28.09 -7.43
CA LYS A 429 -9.52 -26.66 -7.72
C LYS A 429 -10.67 -25.85 -7.14
N LYS A 430 -10.36 -24.75 -6.44
CA LYS A 430 -11.38 -23.80 -5.96
C LYS A 430 -12.09 -23.16 -7.15
N ALA A 431 -13.42 -23.12 -7.09
CA ALA A 431 -14.22 -22.61 -8.20
C ALA A 431 -14.36 -21.07 -8.20
N PHE A 432 -14.31 -20.44 -7.02
CA PHE A 432 -14.55 -19.02 -6.84
C PHE A 432 -13.53 -18.36 -5.92
N VAL A 433 -13.23 -17.10 -6.19
CA VAL A 433 -12.36 -16.23 -5.39
C VAL A 433 -13.21 -15.14 -4.76
N PHE A 434 -12.95 -14.84 -3.49
CA PHE A 434 -13.55 -13.70 -2.81
C PHE A 434 -12.88 -12.41 -3.30
N MET A 435 -13.68 -11.44 -3.76
CA MET A 435 -13.20 -10.14 -4.24
C MET A 435 -13.87 -9.02 -3.48
N ALA A 436 -13.07 -8.09 -2.95
CA ALA A 436 -13.58 -6.90 -2.26
C ALA A 436 -12.68 -5.69 -2.51
N ALA A 437 -13.23 -4.49 -2.39
CA ALA A 437 -12.48 -3.25 -2.48
C ALA A 437 -12.80 -2.35 -1.29
N ALA A 438 -11.81 -2.08 -0.45
CA ALA A 438 -11.91 -1.10 0.61
C ALA A 438 -11.81 0.31 0.02
N LYS A 439 -12.73 1.19 0.38
CA LYS A 439 -12.76 2.60 -0.03
C LYS A 439 -12.13 3.51 1.02
N SER A 440 -12.12 3.07 2.28
CA SER A 440 -11.60 3.80 3.44
C SER A 440 -11.02 2.82 4.46
N LEU A 441 -9.94 3.23 5.11
CA LEU A 441 -9.37 2.54 6.28
C LEU A 441 -9.68 3.29 7.59
N GLY A 442 -10.70 4.16 7.62
CA GLY A 442 -11.03 4.97 8.78
C GLY A 442 -10.18 6.23 8.92
N PHE A 443 -9.31 6.54 7.94
CA PHE A 443 -8.48 7.74 7.97
C PHE A 443 -8.31 8.37 6.58
N LYS A 444 -7.88 9.61 6.59
CA LYS A 444 -7.31 10.32 5.43
C LYS A 444 -5.94 10.89 5.78
N VAL A 445 -5.17 11.18 4.76
CA VAL A 445 -3.83 11.71 4.89
C VAL A 445 -3.83 13.18 4.44
N LYS A 446 -3.28 14.07 5.26
CA LYS A 446 -3.11 15.49 4.96
C LYS A 446 -1.65 15.88 5.07
N GLU A 447 -1.22 16.79 4.21
CA GLU A 447 0.10 17.42 4.34
C GLU A 447 0.01 18.60 5.33
N ARG A 448 0.87 18.60 6.34
CA ARG A 448 1.04 19.68 7.32
C ARG A 448 2.52 19.97 7.50
N ASN A 449 2.96 21.18 7.26
CA ASN A 449 4.36 21.61 7.44
C ASN A 449 5.39 20.67 6.80
N GLY A 450 5.12 20.21 5.57
CA GLY A 450 5.99 19.27 4.85
C GLY A 450 5.96 17.81 5.35
N SER A 451 5.12 17.50 6.34
CA SER A 451 4.92 16.15 6.86
C SER A 451 3.53 15.62 6.54
N THR A 452 3.45 14.34 6.25
CA THR A 452 2.21 13.64 5.94
C THR A 452 1.57 13.14 7.24
N VAL A 453 0.42 13.70 7.61
CA VAL A 453 -0.27 13.39 8.87
C VAL A 453 -1.55 12.59 8.59
N LYS A 454 -1.75 11.50 9.35
CA LYS A 454 -2.96 10.69 9.37
C LYS A 454 -4.05 11.41 10.18
N VAL A 455 -5.23 11.54 9.61
CA VAL A 455 -6.39 12.17 10.25
C VAL A 455 -7.54 11.18 10.21
N ALA A 456 -8.12 10.85 11.36
CA ALA A 456 -9.29 9.96 11.43
C ALA A 456 -10.44 10.52 10.59
N LYS A 457 -10.98 9.72 9.67
CA LYS A 457 -12.10 10.10 8.81
C LYS A 457 -12.80 8.89 8.22
N GLY A 458 -14.07 8.72 8.56
CA GLY A 458 -14.91 7.63 8.07
C GLY A 458 -14.74 6.35 8.87
N GLN A 459 -15.31 5.26 8.36
CA GLN A 459 -15.20 3.93 8.93
C GLN A 459 -14.11 3.12 8.23
N ASN A 460 -13.55 2.14 8.91
CA ASN A 460 -12.65 1.15 8.34
C ASN A 460 -13.48 0.08 7.61
N ASP A 461 -13.38 0.06 6.28
CA ASP A 461 -14.12 -0.92 5.47
C ASP A 461 -13.56 -2.35 5.60
N LEU A 462 -12.29 -2.51 6.04
CA LEU A 462 -11.67 -3.83 6.18
C LEU A 462 -12.38 -4.69 7.23
N GLU A 463 -12.89 -4.10 8.30
CA GLU A 463 -13.68 -4.81 9.31
C GLU A 463 -14.90 -5.50 8.67
N LYS A 464 -15.70 -4.74 7.90
CA LYS A 464 -16.86 -5.29 7.18
C LYS A 464 -16.48 -6.31 6.11
N ILE A 465 -15.33 -6.13 5.48
CA ILE A 465 -14.82 -7.06 4.46
C ILE A 465 -14.39 -8.37 5.12
N CYS A 466 -13.71 -8.31 6.26
CA CYS A 466 -13.34 -9.49 7.04
C CYS A 466 -14.59 -10.24 7.51
N ASP A 467 -15.57 -9.54 8.06
CA ASP A 467 -16.85 -10.13 8.47
C ASP A 467 -17.56 -10.81 7.28
N SER A 468 -17.61 -10.13 6.13
CA SER A 468 -18.21 -10.69 4.91
C SER A 468 -17.47 -11.94 4.42
N TYR A 469 -16.14 -11.97 4.54
CA TYR A 469 -15.34 -13.15 4.22
C TYR A 469 -15.65 -14.32 5.15
N CYS A 470 -15.65 -14.07 6.45
CA CYS A 470 -15.94 -15.08 7.48
C CYS A 470 -17.36 -15.68 7.33
N HIS A 471 -18.34 -14.87 6.93
CA HIS A 471 -19.74 -15.29 6.74
C HIS A 471 -20.05 -15.79 5.32
N ALA A 472 -19.15 -15.64 4.34
CA ALA A 472 -19.37 -16.07 2.95
C ALA A 472 -19.66 -17.58 2.79
N GLY A 473 -19.34 -18.40 3.82
CA GLY A 473 -19.73 -19.80 3.91
C GLY A 473 -21.18 -20.06 4.31
N THR A 474 -21.90 -19.06 4.84
CA THR A 474 -23.26 -19.19 5.39
C THR A 474 -24.37 -18.60 4.51
N GLY A 475 -24.06 -18.08 3.32
CA GLY A 475 -25.06 -17.69 2.31
C GLY A 475 -25.71 -16.32 2.43
N ASN A 476 -25.42 -15.52 3.47
CA ASN A 476 -26.12 -14.24 3.74
C ASN A 476 -25.34 -12.95 3.42
N GLY A 477 -24.15 -13.02 2.80
CA GLY A 477 -23.31 -11.84 2.51
C GLY A 477 -23.34 -11.44 1.03
N LYS A 478 -23.47 -10.14 0.75
CA LYS A 478 -23.23 -9.52 -0.57
C LYS A 478 -21.72 -9.48 -0.89
N SER A 479 -21.05 -10.62 -0.93
CA SER A 479 -19.66 -10.71 -1.36
C SER A 479 -19.61 -11.06 -2.84
N SER A 480 -18.80 -10.33 -3.62
CA SER A 480 -18.57 -10.68 -5.02
C SER A 480 -17.70 -11.95 -5.08
N LYS A 481 -18.32 -13.05 -5.53
CA LYS A 481 -17.60 -14.29 -5.85
C LYS A 481 -17.28 -14.27 -7.34
N VAL A 482 -16.00 -14.27 -7.69
CA VAL A 482 -15.54 -14.32 -9.08
C VAL A 482 -15.10 -15.73 -9.41
N ALA A 483 -15.61 -16.27 -10.51
CA ALA A 483 -15.20 -17.62 -10.96
C ALA A 483 -13.70 -17.60 -11.36
N VAL A 484 -12.94 -18.59 -10.92
CA VAL A 484 -11.50 -18.72 -11.24
C VAL A 484 -11.26 -18.76 -12.76
N ALA A 485 -12.19 -19.34 -13.54
CA ALA A 485 -12.11 -19.33 -15.00
C ALA A 485 -11.96 -17.93 -15.60
N ASN A 486 -12.56 -16.90 -14.97
CA ASN A 486 -12.45 -15.51 -15.41
C ASN A 486 -11.10 -14.85 -15.07
N LEU A 487 -10.29 -15.52 -14.23
CA LEU A 487 -9.00 -15.00 -13.75
C LEU A 487 -7.80 -15.59 -14.50
N ILE A 488 -7.98 -16.69 -15.24
CA ILE A 488 -6.89 -17.40 -15.93
C ILE A 488 -6.16 -16.49 -16.93
N ASN A 489 -6.91 -15.66 -17.69
CA ASN A 489 -6.36 -14.67 -18.60
C ASN A 489 -6.71 -13.23 -18.19
N GLY A 490 -7.09 -13.03 -16.93
CA GLY A 490 -7.68 -11.81 -16.42
C GLY A 490 -6.83 -11.09 -15.38
N LYS A 491 -7.36 -9.96 -14.99
CA LYS A 491 -6.82 -9.17 -13.88
C LYS A 491 -7.35 -9.72 -12.56
N TRP A 492 -6.53 -9.65 -11.50
CA TRP A 492 -6.91 -10.09 -10.15
C TRP A 492 -7.48 -8.95 -9.28
N THR A 493 -7.52 -7.72 -9.76
CA THR A 493 -8.04 -6.61 -8.95
C THR A 493 -9.56 -6.70 -8.75
N ALA A 494 -10.02 -6.57 -7.52
CA ALA A 494 -11.43 -6.64 -7.16
C ALA A 494 -12.26 -5.56 -7.86
N SER A 495 -11.72 -4.36 -8.02
CA SER A 495 -12.38 -3.26 -8.71
C SER A 495 -12.66 -3.55 -10.19
N PHE A 496 -11.91 -4.45 -10.82
CA PHE A 496 -12.19 -4.91 -12.18
C PHE A 496 -13.40 -5.85 -12.25
N HIS A 497 -13.61 -6.67 -11.22
CA HIS A 497 -14.66 -7.68 -11.13
C HIS A 497 -15.88 -7.23 -10.30
N ALA A 498 -15.92 -5.98 -9.83
CA ALA A 498 -17.04 -5.49 -9.02
C ALA A 498 -18.37 -5.64 -9.73
N GLU A 499 -19.29 -6.41 -9.15
CA GLU A 499 -20.62 -6.71 -9.69
C GLU A 499 -21.48 -5.47 -9.89
N SER A 500 -21.21 -4.39 -9.14
CA SER A 500 -22.01 -3.16 -9.20
C SER A 500 -22.09 -2.54 -10.60
N SER A 501 -21.14 -2.85 -11.49
CA SER A 501 -21.17 -2.38 -12.89
C SER A 501 -21.77 -3.39 -13.86
N LEU A 502 -21.74 -4.69 -13.54
CA LEU A 502 -22.39 -5.73 -14.35
C LEU A 502 -23.88 -5.86 -13.97
N ALA A 503 -24.18 -5.91 -12.66
CA ALA A 503 -25.58 -5.96 -12.19
C ALA A 503 -26.34 -4.65 -12.43
N ALA A 504 -25.67 -3.49 -12.44
CA ALA A 504 -26.27 -2.24 -12.91
C ALA A 504 -26.51 -2.30 -14.42
N THR A 505 -25.60 -2.93 -15.19
CA THR A 505 -25.79 -3.19 -16.62
C THR A 505 -27.00 -4.10 -16.86
N ASP A 506 -27.12 -5.19 -16.11
CA ASP A 506 -28.22 -6.15 -16.26
C ASP A 506 -29.56 -5.57 -15.82
N LYS A 507 -29.59 -4.67 -14.83
CA LYS A 507 -30.80 -3.95 -14.42
C LYS A 507 -31.23 -2.84 -15.41
N ILE A 508 -30.27 -2.24 -16.11
CA ILE A 508 -30.52 -1.23 -17.15
C ILE A 508 -30.82 -1.91 -18.50
N LEU A 509 -30.34 -3.14 -18.70
CA LEU A 509 -30.64 -4.01 -19.84
C LEU A 509 -32.04 -4.67 -19.75
N LEU A 510 -33.02 -4.08 -19.03
CA LEU A 510 -34.38 -4.56 -19.05
C LEU A 510 -34.91 -4.58 -20.51
N PRO A 511 -35.67 -5.59 -20.92
CA PRO A 511 -36.19 -5.71 -22.29
C PRO A 511 -36.91 -4.48 -22.80
N ASP A 512 -37.49 -3.69 -21.89
CA ASP A 512 -38.28 -2.46 -22.19
C ASP A 512 -37.42 -1.17 -22.09
N SER A 513 -36.08 -1.27 -22.01
CA SER A 513 -35.21 -0.10 -21.97
C SER A 513 -35.27 0.68 -23.29
N GLU A 514 -35.48 2.00 -23.22
CA GLU A 514 -35.40 2.91 -24.37
C GLU A 514 -33.96 3.11 -24.86
N TYR A 515 -32.97 2.50 -24.17
CA TYR A 515 -31.55 2.52 -24.53
C TYR A 515 -31.08 1.18 -25.08
N GLU A 516 -30.13 1.26 -26.01
CA GLU A 516 -29.29 0.16 -26.46
C GLU A 516 -27.88 0.37 -25.94
N PHE A 517 -27.25 -0.69 -25.43
CA PHE A 517 -25.89 -0.65 -24.92
C PHE A 517 -24.94 -1.33 -25.89
N VAL A 518 -24.24 -0.52 -26.66
CA VAL A 518 -23.36 -0.99 -27.73
C VAL A 518 -21.89 -0.73 -27.41
N PRO A 519 -20.95 -1.61 -27.83
CA PRO A 519 -19.53 -1.31 -27.74
C PRO A 519 -19.19 0.00 -28.44
N LEU A 520 -18.31 0.80 -27.85
CA LEU A 520 -17.91 2.10 -28.40
C LEU A 520 -17.33 1.98 -29.81
N GLU A 521 -16.65 0.85 -30.10
CA GLU A 521 -16.14 0.56 -31.44
C GLU A 521 -17.22 0.41 -32.53
N GLN A 522 -18.48 0.15 -32.16
CA GLN A 522 -19.56 0.03 -33.13
C GLN A 522 -20.10 1.38 -33.56
N ILE A 523 -20.02 2.40 -32.72
CA ILE A 523 -20.60 3.73 -32.98
C ILE A 523 -19.57 4.81 -33.29
N ALA A 524 -18.29 4.58 -32.97
CA ALA A 524 -17.23 5.56 -33.16
C ALA A 524 -16.03 4.99 -33.93
N ASN A 525 -15.44 5.85 -34.78
CA ASN A 525 -14.11 5.63 -35.33
C ASN A 525 -13.06 6.10 -34.33
N PHE A 526 -11.95 5.38 -34.23
CA PHE A 526 -10.83 5.68 -33.34
C PHE A 526 -9.65 6.15 -34.20
N LEU A 527 -9.42 7.46 -34.26
CA LEU A 527 -8.55 8.09 -35.24
C LEU A 527 -7.16 8.49 -34.73
N SER A 528 -6.84 8.31 -33.44
CA SER A 528 -5.58 8.81 -32.87
C SER A 528 -4.32 8.22 -33.53
N LYS A 529 -4.39 7.02 -34.11
CA LYS A 529 -3.27 6.39 -34.86
C LYS A 529 -3.33 6.64 -36.36
N GLU A 530 -4.47 7.06 -36.89
CA GLU A 530 -4.72 7.27 -38.33
C GLU A 530 -4.45 8.71 -38.74
N ARG A 531 -4.55 9.65 -37.79
CA ARG A 531 -4.30 11.06 -38.03
C ARG A 531 -2.82 11.37 -38.17
N ARG A 532 -2.50 12.32 -39.05
CA ARG A 532 -1.13 12.80 -39.28
C ARG A 532 -0.54 13.42 -38.01
N PHE A 533 0.65 12.99 -37.65
CA PHE A 533 1.45 13.63 -36.60
C PHE A 533 2.19 14.85 -37.17
N ILE A 534 2.06 15.99 -36.51
CA ILE A 534 2.80 17.20 -36.83
C ILE A 534 4.00 17.28 -35.89
N LYS A 535 5.22 17.36 -36.43
CA LYS A 535 6.45 17.35 -35.61
C LYS A 535 6.77 18.71 -35.02
N SER A 536 6.64 19.77 -35.77
CA SER A 536 6.74 21.16 -35.32
C SER A 536 6.18 22.11 -36.39
N ASP A 537 5.36 23.05 -36.00
CA ASP A 537 4.84 24.12 -36.82
C ASP A 537 4.46 25.28 -35.90
N PRO A 538 5.03 26.49 -36.05
CA PRO A 538 4.75 27.66 -35.21
C PRO A 538 3.28 28.10 -35.20
N THR A 539 2.56 27.77 -36.27
CA THR A 539 1.13 28.15 -36.42
C THR A 539 0.19 27.16 -35.77
N THR A 540 0.63 25.90 -35.60
CA THR A 540 -0.15 24.83 -35.03
C THR A 540 -0.16 24.90 -33.50
N LYS A 541 -1.34 24.70 -32.89
CA LYS A 541 -1.52 24.66 -31.42
C LYS A 541 -1.81 23.25 -30.97
N CYS A 542 -1.50 22.93 -29.69
CA CYS A 542 -1.64 21.60 -29.16
C CYS A 542 -2.53 21.59 -27.89
N ILE A 543 -3.56 20.76 -27.92
CA ILE A 543 -4.43 20.52 -26.75
C ILE A 543 -3.78 19.49 -25.85
N SER A 544 -3.32 19.91 -24.66
CA SER A 544 -2.91 19.00 -23.58
C SER A 544 -4.11 18.52 -22.77
N VAL A 545 -3.97 17.36 -22.10
CA VAL A 545 -5.01 16.86 -21.18
C VAL A 545 -5.36 17.87 -20.09
N LEU A 546 -4.40 18.68 -19.65
CA LEU A 546 -4.61 19.69 -18.62
C LEU A 546 -5.43 20.90 -19.10
N HIS A 547 -5.50 21.13 -20.41
CA HIS A 547 -6.30 22.21 -20.99
C HIS A 547 -7.79 21.89 -21.05
N VAL A 548 -8.19 20.61 -20.79
CA VAL A 548 -9.58 20.21 -20.77
C VAL A 548 -10.02 20.06 -19.31
N ASN A 549 -10.98 20.88 -18.89
CA ASN A 549 -11.54 20.77 -17.54
C ASN A 549 -12.56 19.59 -17.43
N PRO A 550 -12.97 19.20 -16.21
CA PRO A 550 -13.95 18.12 -16.03
C PRO A 550 -15.33 18.36 -16.66
N ALA A 551 -15.67 19.62 -16.95
CA ALA A 551 -16.91 19.98 -17.65
C ALA A 551 -16.80 19.87 -19.18
N GLY A 552 -15.63 19.47 -19.70
CA GLY A 552 -15.39 19.28 -21.13
C GLY A 552 -15.08 20.56 -21.90
N ILE A 553 -14.75 21.65 -21.22
CA ILE A 553 -14.39 22.93 -21.84
C ILE A 553 -12.86 23.00 -22.00
N ILE A 554 -12.41 23.40 -23.17
CA ILE A 554 -11.00 23.61 -23.48
C ILE A 554 -10.62 25.05 -23.12
N ASP A 555 -9.57 25.22 -22.34
CA ASP A 555 -8.94 26.53 -22.12
C ASP A 555 -8.10 26.93 -23.33
N LEU A 556 -8.73 27.64 -24.27
CA LEU A 556 -8.10 28.06 -25.50
C LEU A 556 -6.95 29.08 -25.26
N ALA A 557 -7.00 29.84 -24.16
CA ALA A 557 -5.95 30.77 -23.80
C ALA A 557 -4.65 30.09 -23.39
N GLU A 558 -4.79 28.98 -22.65
CA GLU A 558 -3.65 28.15 -22.30
C GLU A 558 -3.16 27.29 -23.50
N VAL A 559 -4.06 26.82 -24.36
CA VAL A 559 -3.68 26.12 -25.62
C VAL A 559 -2.82 27.03 -26.51
N GLU A 560 -3.12 28.31 -26.60
CA GLU A 560 -2.37 29.23 -27.45
C GLU A 560 -0.93 29.48 -26.96
N LYS A 561 -0.74 29.56 -25.64
CA LYS A 561 0.57 29.76 -25.02
C LYS A 561 1.42 28.47 -24.97
N TYR A 562 0.78 27.33 -25.07
CA TYR A 562 1.45 26.04 -24.88
C TYR A 562 2.27 25.66 -26.11
N ALA A 563 3.58 25.50 -25.93
CA ALA A 563 4.53 25.07 -26.94
C ALA A 563 5.21 23.76 -26.52
N PRO A 564 4.61 22.60 -26.80
CA PRO A 564 5.20 21.32 -26.45
C PRO A 564 6.42 21.00 -27.33
N LYS A 565 7.35 20.19 -26.81
CA LYS A 565 8.49 19.67 -27.59
C LYS A 565 8.04 18.80 -28.78
N PHE A 566 6.91 18.14 -28.63
CA PHE A 566 6.31 17.27 -29.66
C PHE A 566 4.82 17.58 -29.76
N PHE A 567 4.35 17.81 -30.98
CA PHE A 567 2.94 17.88 -31.30
C PHE A 567 2.41 16.46 -31.50
N GLY A 568 1.15 16.23 -31.20
CA GLY A 568 0.52 14.92 -31.37
C GLY A 568 -0.23 14.80 -32.71
N PRO A 569 -1.24 13.93 -32.77
CA PRO A 569 -2.09 13.77 -33.95
C PRO A 569 -2.94 15.03 -34.20
N GLN A 570 -3.16 15.31 -35.48
CA GLN A 570 -4.00 16.42 -35.92
C GLN A 570 -5.46 16.19 -35.52
N VAL A 571 -6.15 17.24 -35.09
CA VAL A 571 -7.59 17.21 -34.77
C VAL A 571 -8.35 18.28 -35.54
N HIS A 572 -9.64 18.01 -35.77
CA HIS A 572 -10.52 18.89 -36.52
C HIS A 572 -11.74 19.25 -35.68
N ALA A 573 -12.38 20.36 -36.00
CA ALA A 573 -13.63 20.75 -35.38
C ALA A 573 -14.66 19.62 -35.46
N GLY A 574 -15.32 19.32 -34.34
CA GLY A 574 -16.26 18.20 -34.21
C GLY A 574 -15.64 16.86 -33.79
N ASP A 575 -14.30 16.73 -33.77
CA ASP A 575 -13.68 15.53 -33.16
C ASP A 575 -13.99 15.49 -31.66
N VAL A 576 -14.31 14.31 -31.13
CA VAL A 576 -14.49 14.07 -29.70
C VAL A 576 -13.20 13.56 -29.14
N LEU A 577 -12.58 14.31 -28.20
CA LEU A 577 -11.36 13.91 -27.50
C LEU A 577 -11.71 13.26 -26.18
N LEU A 578 -11.24 12.04 -25.96
CA LEU A 578 -11.40 11.30 -24.71
C LEU A 578 -10.02 11.09 -24.09
N SER A 579 -9.78 11.60 -22.89
CA SER A 579 -8.53 11.37 -22.18
C SER A 579 -8.40 9.92 -21.73
N LYS A 580 -7.28 9.29 -22.13
CA LYS A 580 -6.86 7.97 -21.65
C LYS A 580 -6.12 8.04 -20.30
N LEU A 581 -5.69 9.23 -19.89
CA LEU A 581 -4.91 9.47 -18.69
C LEU A 581 -5.79 10.04 -17.58
N ASN A 582 -5.52 9.63 -16.33
CA ASN A 582 -6.23 10.09 -15.13
C ASN A 582 -7.75 9.88 -15.24
N THR A 583 -8.15 8.70 -15.62
CA THR A 583 -9.52 8.34 -15.98
C THR A 583 -10.57 8.56 -14.89
N HIS A 584 -10.14 8.76 -13.62
CA HIS A 584 -11.04 9.16 -12.53
C HIS A 584 -11.50 10.63 -12.63
N ILE A 585 -10.85 11.43 -13.49
CA ILE A 585 -11.27 12.77 -13.84
C ILE A 585 -11.73 12.71 -15.30
N PRO A 586 -13.04 12.71 -15.57
CA PRO A 586 -13.54 12.61 -16.94
C PRO A 586 -13.17 13.88 -17.72
N ARG A 587 -12.19 13.77 -18.61
CA ARG A 587 -11.83 14.84 -19.55
C ARG A 587 -12.21 14.38 -20.96
N VAL A 588 -13.41 14.75 -21.34
CA VAL A 588 -13.96 14.55 -22.67
C VAL A 588 -14.34 15.91 -23.22
N THR A 589 -14.07 16.18 -24.49
CA THR A 589 -14.42 17.46 -25.12
C THR A 589 -14.72 17.27 -26.59
N VAL A 590 -15.51 18.17 -27.15
CA VAL A 590 -15.68 18.31 -28.60
C VAL A 590 -14.78 19.44 -29.06
N VAL A 591 -13.94 19.20 -30.06
CA VAL A 591 -13.00 20.18 -30.59
C VAL A 591 -13.79 21.34 -31.23
N PRO A 592 -13.60 22.59 -30.80
CA PRO A 592 -14.28 23.73 -31.38
C PRO A 592 -13.67 24.14 -32.73
N GLU A 593 -14.40 24.94 -33.47
CA GLU A 593 -13.86 25.63 -34.64
C GLU A 593 -12.95 26.78 -34.17
N VAL A 594 -11.72 26.81 -34.66
CA VAL A 594 -10.70 27.82 -34.35
C VAL A 594 -9.92 28.19 -35.59
N PRO A 595 -9.32 29.39 -35.64
CA PRO A 595 -8.66 29.92 -36.86
C PRO A 595 -7.27 29.34 -37.14
N TRP A 596 -6.77 28.44 -36.29
CA TRP A 596 -5.44 27.82 -36.42
C TRP A 596 -5.52 26.28 -36.45
N PRO A 597 -4.55 25.60 -37.07
CA PRO A 597 -4.48 24.16 -37.04
C PRO A 597 -4.28 23.63 -35.59
N LEU A 598 -4.99 22.56 -35.26
CA LEU A 598 -4.93 21.93 -33.96
C LEU A 598 -4.33 20.51 -34.00
N THR A 599 -3.60 20.19 -32.95
CA THR A 599 -3.19 18.84 -32.59
C THR A 599 -3.63 18.54 -31.15
N CYS A 600 -3.55 17.30 -30.72
CA CYS A 600 -3.77 16.96 -29.33
C CYS A 600 -2.65 16.06 -28.78
N SER A 601 -2.53 16.02 -27.46
CA SER A 601 -1.65 15.06 -26.78
C SER A 601 -1.99 13.61 -27.17
N THR A 602 -0.96 12.76 -27.26
CA THR A 602 -1.14 11.31 -27.48
C THR A 602 -1.90 10.61 -26.35
N GLU A 603 -2.11 11.27 -25.23
CA GLU A 603 -2.95 10.78 -24.14
C GLU A 603 -4.46 10.88 -24.44
N PHE A 604 -4.85 11.56 -25.48
CA PHE A 604 -6.22 11.51 -25.98
C PHE A 604 -6.43 10.36 -26.98
N GLU A 605 -7.63 9.79 -26.96
CA GLU A 605 -8.20 9.09 -28.10
C GLU A 605 -9.10 10.06 -28.87
N ILE A 606 -8.99 10.05 -30.20
CA ILE A 606 -9.79 10.87 -31.09
C ILE A 606 -10.92 10.01 -31.62
N LEU A 607 -12.15 10.43 -31.34
CA LEU A 607 -13.35 9.71 -31.72
C LEU A 607 -14.17 10.56 -32.69
N THR A 608 -14.73 9.92 -33.71
CA THR A 608 -15.78 10.49 -34.58
C THR A 608 -16.91 9.52 -34.72
N PRO A 609 -18.18 9.98 -34.84
CA PRO A 609 -19.29 9.08 -35.12
C PRO A 609 -19.06 8.28 -36.39
N LYS A 610 -19.37 6.98 -36.38
CA LYS A 610 -19.39 6.14 -37.59
C LYS A 610 -20.58 6.47 -38.49
N ASP A 611 -21.73 6.68 -37.89
CA ASP A 611 -22.92 7.09 -38.57
C ASP A 611 -22.97 8.61 -38.61
N LYS A 612 -23.07 9.18 -39.82
CA LYS A 612 -23.17 10.63 -40.03
C LYS A 612 -24.46 11.24 -39.48
N SER A 613 -25.49 10.44 -39.21
CA SER A 613 -26.72 10.85 -38.54
C SER A 613 -26.52 11.13 -37.05
N ILE A 614 -25.46 10.58 -36.45
CA ILE A 614 -25.16 10.79 -35.04
C ILE A 614 -24.24 12.03 -34.92
N SER A 615 -24.79 13.09 -34.27
CA SER A 615 -23.98 14.28 -33.95
C SER A 615 -22.77 13.94 -33.07
N PRO A 616 -21.61 14.60 -33.24
CA PRO A 616 -20.50 14.51 -32.29
C PRO A 616 -20.91 14.81 -30.84
N PHE A 617 -21.91 15.64 -30.63
CA PHE A 617 -22.43 15.96 -29.29
C PHE A 617 -23.26 14.82 -28.68
N ILE A 618 -23.94 14.01 -29.49
CA ILE A 618 -24.57 12.76 -29.03
C ILE A 618 -23.49 11.76 -28.60
N LEU A 619 -22.43 11.61 -29.38
CA LEU A 619 -21.29 10.76 -29.02
C LEU A 619 -20.62 11.27 -27.72
N TYR A 620 -20.43 12.58 -27.58
CA TYR A 620 -19.93 13.20 -26.35
C TYR A 620 -20.80 12.86 -25.15
N LEU A 621 -22.14 13.01 -25.23
CA LEU A 621 -23.06 12.69 -24.16
C LEU A 621 -23.02 11.19 -23.79
N ALA A 622 -22.96 10.31 -24.78
CA ALA A 622 -22.86 8.86 -24.56
C ALA A 622 -21.53 8.47 -23.87
N VAL A 623 -20.42 9.11 -24.26
CA VAL A 623 -19.10 8.86 -23.67
C VAL A 623 -19.00 9.46 -22.26
N THR A 624 -19.59 10.64 -22.00
CA THR A 624 -19.60 11.28 -20.68
C THR A 624 -20.65 10.69 -19.74
N HIS A 625 -21.52 9.84 -20.22
CA HIS A 625 -22.53 9.18 -19.39
C HIS A 625 -21.87 8.43 -18.23
N ARG A 626 -22.45 8.52 -17.03
CA ARG A 626 -21.91 7.92 -15.80
C ARG A 626 -21.56 6.44 -15.97
N PHE A 627 -22.45 5.66 -16.59
CA PHE A 627 -22.23 4.24 -16.88
C PHE A 627 -20.97 3.99 -17.73
N THR A 628 -20.73 4.81 -18.77
CA THR A 628 -19.56 4.74 -19.63
C THR A 628 -18.28 5.08 -18.86
N GLN A 629 -18.32 6.17 -18.09
CA GLN A 629 -17.18 6.63 -17.30
C GLN A 629 -16.79 5.65 -16.19
N GLU A 630 -17.75 5.01 -15.53
CA GLU A 630 -17.49 3.97 -14.52
C GLU A 630 -16.75 2.77 -15.15
N GLN A 631 -17.10 2.35 -16.37
CA GLN A 631 -16.38 1.30 -17.09
C GLN A 631 -14.94 1.74 -17.42
N ILE A 632 -14.77 2.97 -17.93
CA ILE A 632 -13.45 3.51 -18.28
C ILE A 632 -12.54 3.53 -17.04
N VAL A 633 -13.03 3.99 -15.89
CA VAL A 633 -12.28 3.98 -14.64
C VAL A 633 -11.91 2.57 -14.21
N ARG A 634 -12.84 1.64 -14.30
CA ARG A 634 -12.64 0.23 -13.93
C ARG A 634 -11.60 -0.45 -14.81
N LEU A 635 -11.67 -0.26 -16.13
CA LEU A 635 -10.77 -0.87 -17.11
C LEU A 635 -9.38 -0.22 -17.14
N SER A 636 -9.19 0.88 -16.42
CA SER A 636 -7.92 1.58 -16.33
C SER A 636 -6.97 0.90 -15.35
N SER A 637 -5.68 0.92 -15.69
CA SER A 637 -4.59 0.40 -14.86
C SER A 637 -3.51 1.47 -14.65
N GLY A 638 -2.75 1.36 -13.57
CA GLY A 638 -1.64 2.27 -13.24
C GLY A 638 -1.33 2.28 -11.75
N THR A 639 -0.07 2.52 -11.41
CA THR A 639 0.47 2.43 -10.05
C THR A 639 0.03 3.56 -9.12
N SER A 640 -0.41 4.69 -9.67
CA SER A 640 -0.93 5.83 -8.89
C SER A 640 -2.17 6.42 -9.56
N SER A 641 -2.96 7.19 -8.83
CA SER A 641 -4.14 7.87 -9.37
C SER A 641 -3.80 8.78 -10.55
N SER A 642 -2.66 9.49 -10.50
CA SER A 642 -2.19 10.40 -11.55
C SER A 642 -1.61 9.70 -12.79
N HIS A 643 -1.38 8.38 -12.73
CA HIS A 643 -0.81 7.59 -13.83
C HIS A 643 -1.75 6.49 -14.33
N ARG A 644 -3.01 6.47 -13.87
CA ARG A 644 -3.99 5.52 -14.40
C ARG A 644 -4.32 5.81 -15.84
N ARG A 645 -4.25 4.77 -16.67
CA ARG A 645 -4.55 4.83 -18.11
C ARG A 645 -5.48 3.73 -18.52
N ILE A 646 -6.40 4.03 -19.44
CA ILE A 646 -7.12 3.01 -20.20
C ILE A 646 -6.40 2.77 -21.51
N LYS A 647 -6.24 1.49 -21.88
CA LYS A 647 -5.65 1.11 -23.17
C LYS A 647 -6.73 1.08 -24.26
N ARG A 648 -6.34 1.33 -25.51
CA ARG A 648 -7.26 1.31 -26.66
C ARG A 648 -8.04 -0.02 -26.79
N PRO A 649 -7.44 -1.22 -26.65
CA PRO A 649 -8.19 -2.47 -26.73
C PRO A 649 -9.30 -2.62 -25.68
N GLU A 650 -9.10 -2.05 -24.51
CA GLU A 650 -10.13 -2.02 -23.46
C GLU A 650 -11.20 -0.98 -23.77
N LEU A 651 -10.78 0.18 -24.30
CA LEU A 651 -11.69 1.28 -24.64
C LEU A 651 -12.66 0.88 -25.77
N LEU A 652 -12.22 0.07 -26.73
CA LEU A 652 -13.04 -0.46 -27.81
C LEU A 652 -14.26 -1.24 -27.29
N LYS A 653 -14.09 -1.98 -26.20
CA LYS A 653 -15.11 -2.84 -25.59
C LYS A 653 -16.05 -2.12 -24.62
N VAL A 654 -15.76 -0.86 -24.27
CA VAL A 654 -16.62 -0.07 -23.38
C VAL A 654 -18.01 0.06 -23.98
N LYS A 655 -19.03 -0.35 -23.24
CA LYS A 655 -20.42 -0.21 -23.66
C LYS A 655 -20.92 1.19 -23.38
N VAL A 656 -21.55 1.80 -24.33
CA VAL A 656 -22.14 3.13 -24.23
C VAL A 656 -23.67 3.07 -24.43
N PRO A 657 -24.42 3.84 -23.64
CA PRO A 657 -25.88 3.89 -23.80
C PRO A 657 -26.24 4.78 -25.00
N ILE A 658 -26.90 4.21 -25.98
CA ILE A 658 -27.48 4.94 -27.11
C ILE A 658 -29.00 4.79 -27.06
N PRO A 659 -29.75 5.87 -27.08
CA PRO A 659 -31.20 5.78 -27.17
C PRO A 659 -31.67 5.14 -28.48
N LYS A 660 -32.67 4.28 -28.42
CA LYS A 660 -33.28 3.68 -29.59
C LYS A 660 -33.96 4.76 -30.45
N ASN A 661 -33.75 4.69 -31.77
CA ASN A 661 -34.38 5.64 -32.70
C ASN A 661 -35.90 5.70 -32.53
N GLY A 662 -36.48 6.90 -32.59
CA GLY A 662 -37.92 7.11 -32.48
C GLY A 662 -38.46 7.17 -31.05
N THR A 663 -37.65 6.89 -30.04
CA THR A 663 -38.02 7.00 -28.62
C THR A 663 -38.06 8.45 -28.13
N ARG A 664 -38.79 8.70 -27.06
CA ARG A 664 -38.82 10.01 -26.38
C ARG A 664 -37.40 10.39 -25.89
N VAL A 665 -36.64 9.42 -25.35
CA VAL A 665 -35.28 9.63 -24.86
C VAL A 665 -34.34 10.01 -26.00
N PHE A 666 -34.52 9.45 -27.20
CA PHE A 666 -33.75 9.86 -28.37
C PHE A 666 -33.97 11.33 -28.73
N GLN A 667 -35.25 11.78 -28.70
CA GLN A 667 -35.58 13.19 -28.97
C GLN A 667 -34.98 14.13 -27.89
N GLU A 668 -35.09 13.74 -26.62
CA GLU A 668 -34.52 14.48 -25.49
C GLU A 668 -32.97 14.57 -25.57
N MET A 669 -32.29 13.49 -25.91
CA MET A 669 -30.85 13.48 -26.09
C MET A 669 -30.43 14.33 -27.30
N THR A 670 -31.16 14.31 -28.39
CA THR A 670 -30.88 15.14 -29.56
C THR A 670 -31.03 16.63 -29.20
N ARG A 671 -32.10 17.03 -28.52
CA ARG A 671 -32.30 18.41 -28.05
C ARG A 671 -31.17 18.83 -27.09
N SER A 672 -30.77 17.94 -26.18
CA SER A 672 -29.66 18.22 -25.25
C SER A 672 -28.34 18.40 -26.00
N ALA A 673 -28.08 17.60 -27.03
CA ALA A 673 -26.90 17.71 -27.87
C ALA A 673 -26.89 19.04 -28.65
N ASP A 674 -28.02 19.48 -29.19
CA ASP A 674 -28.15 20.77 -29.88
C ASP A 674 -27.96 21.95 -28.91
N SER A 675 -28.57 21.86 -27.71
CA SER A 675 -28.38 22.87 -26.66
C SER A 675 -26.92 22.96 -26.21
N LEU A 676 -26.25 21.82 -26.04
CA LEU A 676 -24.83 21.78 -25.69
C LEU A 676 -23.95 22.38 -26.80
N LYS A 677 -24.24 22.06 -28.06
CA LYS A 677 -23.56 22.64 -29.22
C LYS A 677 -23.64 24.19 -29.19
N THR A 678 -24.84 24.70 -28.98
CA THR A 678 -25.10 26.14 -28.92
C THR A 678 -24.34 26.79 -27.74
N ALA A 679 -24.48 26.21 -26.54
CA ALA A 679 -23.82 26.72 -25.35
C ALA A 679 -22.28 26.72 -25.46
N LEU A 680 -21.69 25.67 -26.01
CA LEU A 680 -20.24 25.61 -26.23
C LEU A 680 -19.78 26.62 -27.30
N ALA A 681 -20.57 26.84 -28.36
CA ALA A 681 -20.28 27.87 -29.36
C ALA A 681 -20.29 29.30 -28.75
N GLU A 682 -21.25 29.56 -27.86
CA GLU A 682 -21.31 30.84 -27.13
C GLU A 682 -20.11 31.01 -26.18
N VAL A 683 -19.76 29.97 -25.40
CA VAL A 683 -18.61 29.97 -24.48
C VAL A 683 -17.31 30.21 -25.25
N TYR A 684 -17.06 29.53 -26.35
CA TYR A 684 -15.86 29.70 -27.14
C TYR A 684 -15.85 31.04 -27.92
N GLY A 685 -17.00 31.49 -28.39
CA GLY A 685 -17.18 32.80 -28.99
C GLY A 685 -16.89 33.93 -27.99
N GLY A 686 -17.43 33.85 -26.78
CA GLY A 686 -17.17 34.79 -25.69
C GLY A 686 -15.71 34.79 -25.24
N LEU A 687 -15.09 33.61 -25.11
CA LEU A 687 -13.65 33.49 -24.78
C LEU A 687 -12.76 34.12 -25.88
N SER A 688 -13.07 33.86 -27.14
CA SER A 688 -12.37 34.47 -28.27
C SER A 688 -12.44 36.00 -28.24
N THR A 689 -13.64 36.55 -27.95
CA THR A 689 -13.85 38.00 -27.82
C THR A 689 -13.09 38.58 -26.63
N LEU A 690 -13.22 37.99 -25.45
CA LEU A 690 -12.50 38.39 -24.23
C LEU A 690 -10.99 38.38 -24.45
N TRP A 691 -10.47 37.37 -25.13
CA TRP A 691 -9.07 37.23 -25.41
C TRP A 691 -8.57 38.32 -26.42
N SER A 692 -9.34 38.60 -27.46
CA SER A 692 -9.03 39.65 -28.42
C SER A 692 -8.98 41.04 -27.75
N VAL A 693 -9.85 41.28 -26.77
CA VAL A 693 -9.87 42.51 -25.96
C VAL A 693 -8.61 42.60 -25.06
N ARG A 694 -8.28 41.51 -24.36
CA ARG A 694 -7.08 41.42 -23.50
C ARG A 694 -5.80 41.64 -24.31
N LYS A 695 -5.70 41.08 -25.50
CA LYS A 695 -4.52 41.26 -26.38
C LYS A 695 -4.38 42.68 -26.85
N ARG A 696 -5.48 43.35 -27.23
CA ARG A 696 -5.50 44.79 -27.60
C ARG A 696 -5.08 45.66 -26.42
N TYR A 697 -5.60 45.39 -25.22
CA TYR A 697 -5.24 46.14 -24.02
C TYR A 697 -3.76 45.99 -23.65
N ALA A 698 -3.21 44.78 -23.69
CA ALA A 698 -1.79 44.52 -23.45
C ALA A 698 -0.87 45.20 -24.50
N GLN A 699 -1.31 45.24 -25.76
CA GLN A 699 -0.56 45.97 -26.83
C GLN A 699 -0.62 47.49 -26.69
N GLN A 700 -1.71 48.01 -26.16
CA GLN A 700 -1.85 49.46 -25.86
C GLN A 700 -1.02 49.85 -24.65
N SER A 701 -0.97 49.05 -23.60
CA SER A 701 -0.12 49.32 -22.43
C SER A 701 1.37 49.20 -22.72
N ALA A 702 1.77 48.35 -23.67
CA ALA A 702 3.17 48.21 -24.12
C ALA A 702 3.61 49.36 -25.07
N LYS A 703 2.68 50.16 -25.63
CA LYS A 703 2.93 51.29 -26.49
C LYS A 703 2.86 52.65 -25.80
N SER A 704 2.61 52.71 -24.50
CA SER A 704 2.70 53.95 -23.73
C SER A 704 4.20 54.28 -23.55
N PRO A 705 4.70 55.36 -24.16
CA PRO A 705 6.10 55.75 -23.99
C PRO A 705 6.27 56.29 -22.58
N ASN A 706 7.40 56.00 -21.97
CA ASN A 706 7.89 56.62 -20.76
C ASN A 706 7.65 58.13 -20.83
N GLY A 707 6.64 58.61 -20.13
CA GLY A 707 6.46 59.99 -19.82
C GLY A 707 7.47 60.39 -18.74
N SER A 708 8.35 61.21 -19.10
CA SER A 708 9.28 62.03 -18.29
C SER A 708 8.67 62.55 -16.99
N ALA A 709 9.29 62.20 -15.85
CA ALA A 709 9.76 63.16 -14.84
C ALA A 709 10.52 62.37 -13.76
#